data_d2243f7247908976934523797acd988a
#
_entry.id   d2243f7247908976934523797acd988a
#
_cell.length_a   1.000
_cell.length_b   1.000
_cell.length_c   1.000
_cell.angle_alpha   90.00
_cell.angle_beta   90.00
_cell.angle_gamma   90.00
#
_symmetry.space_group_name_H-M   'P 1'
#
loop_
_entity.id
_entity.type
_entity.pdbx_description
1 polymer ?
#
loop_
_entity_poly.entity_id
_entity_poly.type
_entity_poly.pdbx_seq_one_letter_code
_entity_poly.pdbx_strand_id
1 'polypeptide(L)'
;MTNKDLYEPSSDIIKNSHANKAEYEKMYEESITSPEKFWEKHGKRIDWMKPYTKIRDVSYNKEDLHIRWYEDGTLNASYNCLDRHLETKGNNTAIIWEGDDPNESKHISYNELHEQVCKFSNVLINAGAKKGDRITIYMPMIPEATVAMLACTRIGAIHSVVFGGFSPDALAGRIEDCNSTIIITADEGIRGGKKIPLKSNTDEAISKAKMCKTTIVVKRTGAEINWIDGQDIWYHEEMEKASANCPPSEINAEDPMFILYTSGSTGKPKGVLHTTGGYMVYASMTHHYVFDYQENEIYWCTADVGWVTGHSYIVYGPLSNGATTLMFEGVPNYPTVSRFWEIVDKHKVNIFYTAPTAIRALMAEGSEPVKKTKRDSLRILGSVGEPINPEAWNWYNNVVGDGRCPVVDTWWQTETGGILITPLPGATYTKPGSATKPFFGILPVIVDSYNKELTGATEGNLWINMSWPGQMRTVFGDHQRLIDTYFSTFPGRYFSGDGCRRDEDGYYWITGRVDDVINVSGHRMGTAEVESALVAHTDVAEAAVVGYPHDIKGQGIYAYVTVNIGVKTSEELLIELKQWVRKEIGPIASPDLIQFAPGLPKTRSGKIMRRILRKIAANEHDELGDVSTLADPQVVLNLVQNRKNT
;
A
#
# COMPACT_ATOMS: atom_id res chain seq x y z
N MET A 1 8.65 17.90 -23.50
CA MET A 1 9.71 17.53 -22.54
C MET A 1 10.93 17.16 -23.36
N THR A 2 12.04 17.81 -23.12
CA THR A 2 13.29 17.55 -23.81
C THR A 2 13.90 16.24 -23.28
N ASN A 3 14.69 15.52 -24.11
CA ASN A 3 15.42 14.28 -23.80
C ASN A 3 16.30 14.31 -22.51
N LYS A 4 16.18 15.35 -21.68
CA LYS A 4 16.97 15.57 -20.46
C LYS A 4 16.47 14.84 -19.21
N ASP A 5 15.26 14.27 -19.26
CA ASP A 5 14.62 13.68 -18.08
C ASP A 5 14.52 12.14 -18.14
N LEU A 6 15.37 11.50 -18.95
CA LEU A 6 15.43 10.05 -19.08
C LEU A 6 16.64 9.50 -18.32
N TYR A 7 16.38 8.64 -17.33
CA TYR A 7 17.40 8.01 -16.50
C TYR A 7 17.63 6.56 -16.95
N GLU A 8 18.82 6.30 -17.46
CA GLU A 8 19.24 4.97 -17.89
C GLU A 8 19.75 4.16 -16.68
N PRO A 9 19.39 2.87 -16.55
CA PRO A 9 20.00 2.00 -15.56
C PRO A 9 21.51 1.87 -15.79
N SER A 10 22.29 1.82 -14.71
CA SER A 10 23.74 1.61 -14.83
C SER A 10 24.07 0.24 -15.43
N SER A 11 25.23 0.11 -16.06
CA SER A 11 25.70 -1.15 -16.66
C SER A 11 25.76 -2.30 -15.65
N ASP A 12 26.09 -2.00 -14.39
CA ASP A 12 26.15 -2.99 -13.31
C ASP A 12 24.74 -3.49 -12.93
N ILE A 13 23.76 -2.61 -12.88
CA ILE A 13 22.36 -2.99 -12.65
C ILE A 13 21.86 -3.85 -13.81
N ILE A 14 22.07 -3.42 -15.06
CA ILE A 14 21.63 -4.18 -16.25
C ILE A 14 22.23 -5.60 -16.25
N LYS A 15 23.52 -5.72 -15.94
CA LYS A 15 24.25 -6.99 -15.97
C LYS A 15 23.79 -7.99 -14.89
N ASN A 16 23.44 -7.48 -13.70
CA ASN A 16 23.17 -8.30 -12.52
C ASN A 16 21.67 -8.47 -12.23
N SER A 17 20.79 -7.77 -12.95
CA SER A 17 19.35 -7.83 -12.73
C SER A 17 18.72 -9.12 -13.27
N HIS A 18 17.59 -9.50 -12.68
CA HIS A 18 16.79 -10.66 -13.09
C HIS A 18 16.16 -10.52 -14.47
N ALA A 19 16.06 -9.30 -15.00
CA ALA A 19 15.58 -9.05 -16.35
C ALA A 19 16.23 -7.79 -16.93
N ASN A 20 16.86 -7.91 -18.09
CA ASN A 20 17.22 -6.79 -18.95
C ASN A 20 16.06 -6.44 -19.90
N LYS A 21 16.25 -5.42 -20.73
CA LYS A 21 15.21 -4.94 -21.67
C LYS A 21 14.68 -6.03 -22.59
N ALA A 22 15.55 -6.82 -23.19
CA ALA A 22 15.16 -7.87 -24.14
C ALA A 22 14.40 -9.01 -23.45
N GLU A 23 14.79 -9.36 -22.23
CA GLU A 23 14.10 -10.35 -21.42
C GLU A 23 12.74 -9.84 -20.97
N TYR A 24 12.64 -8.57 -20.55
CA TYR A 24 11.36 -7.96 -20.23
C TYR A 24 10.40 -7.99 -21.43
N GLU A 25 10.84 -7.53 -22.60
CA GLU A 25 10.01 -7.49 -23.82
C GLU A 25 9.51 -8.89 -24.19
N LYS A 26 10.38 -9.89 -24.15
CA LYS A 26 10.03 -11.29 -24.43
C LYS A 26 9.03 -11.85 -23.42
N MET A 27 9.28 -11.67 -22.13
CA MET A 27 8.40 -12.17 -21.06
C MET A 27 7.06 -11.46 -21.07
N TYR A 28 7.06 -10.15 -21.33
CA TYR A 28 5.83 -9.37 -21.42
C TYR A 28 4.99 -9.84 -22.62
N GLU A 29 5.58 -10.00 -23.79
CA GLU A 29 4.89 -10.51 -24.97
C GLU A 29 4.31 -11.92 -24.72
N GLU A 30 5.10 -12.84 -24.14
CA GLU A 30 4.61 -14.19 -23.79
C GLU A 30 3.45 -14.12 -22.81
N SER A 31 3.52 -13.23 -21.82
CA SER A 31 2.49 -13.09 -20.78
C SER A 31 1.16 -12.58 -21.32
N ILE A 32 1.16 -11.84 -22.42
CA ILE A 32 -0.05 -11.29 -23.06
C ILE A 32 -0.57 -12.21 -24.17
N THR A 33 0.31 -12.78 -24.98
CA THR A 33 -0.09 -13.61 -26.14
C THR A 33 -0.37 -15.07 -25.77
N SER A 34 0.25 -15.57 -24.70
CA SER A 34 0.13 -16.95 -24.22
C SER A 34 0.01 -17.02 -22.70
N PRO A 35 -0.98 -16.31 -22.08
CA PRO A 35 -1.05 -16.13 -20.64
C PRO A 35 -1.14 -17.43 -19.85
N GLU A 36 -1.84 -18.44 -20.34
CA GLU A 36 -1.94 -19.73 -19.64
C GLU A 36 -0.58 -20.42 -19.54
N LYS A 37 0.16 -20.49 -20.65
CA LYS A 37 1.51 -21.07 -20.67
C LYS A 37 2.47 -20.29 -19.77
N PHE A 38 2.38 -18.95 -19.83
CA PHE A 38 3.20 -18.08 -18.97
C PHE A 38 2.93 -18.35 -17.49
N TRP A 39 1.67 -18.33 -17.08
CA TRP A 39 1.31 -18.52 -15.68
C TRP A 39 1.40 -19.98 -15.21
N GLU A 40 1.29 -20.98 -16.11
CA GLU A 40 1.64 -22.36 -15.80
C GLU A 40 3.10 -22.49 -15.37
N LYS A 41 4.00 -21.85 -16.11
CA LYS A 41 5.43 -21.83 -15.79
C LYS A 41 5.71 -21.10 -14.46
N HIS A 42 5.15 -19.89 -14.32
CA HIS A 42 5.45 -19.03 -13.17
C HIS A 42 4.71 -19.40 -11.90
N GLY A 43 3.62 -20.15 -11.97
CA GLY A 43 2.97 -20.73 -10.80
C GLY A 43 3.84 -21.74 -10.04
N LYS A 44 4.86 -22.31 -10.71
CA LYS A 44 5.84 -23.24 -10.10
C LYS A 44 6.89 -22.56 -9.23
N ARG A 45 6.84 -21.23 -9.10
CA ARG A 45 7.76 -20.47 -8.22
C ARG A 45 7.47 -20.65 -6.73
N ILE A 46 6.31 -21.16 -6.38
CA ILE A 46 5.91 -21.55 -5.02
C ILE A 46 5.65 -23.05 -4.97
N ASP A 47 5.65 -23.63 -3.76
CA ASP A 47 5.46 -25.06 -3.56
C ASP A 47 3.97 -25.38 -3.40
N TRP A 48 3.53 -26.40 -4.09
CA TRP A 48 2.16 -26.90 -4.08
C TRP A 48 2.09 -28.26 -3.38
N MET A 49 1.15 -28.41 -2.46
CA MET A 49 0.87 -29.72 -1.82
C MET A 49 0.23 -30.67 -2.82
N LYS A 50 -0.74 -30.18 -3.60
CA LYS A 50 -1.26 -30.81 -4.79
C LYS A 50 -1.04 -29.87 -5.98
N PRO A 51 -0.30 -30.30 -7.01
CA PRO A 51 -0.10 -29.48 -8.21
C PRO A 51 -1.42 -29.15 -8.90
N TYR A 52 -1.52 -27.91 -9.43
CA TYR A 52 -2.64 -27.49 -10.26
C TYR A 52 -2.54 -28.06 -11.68
N THR A 53 -3.68 -28.23 -12.32
CA THR A 53 -3.80 -28.53 -13.75
C THR A 53 -4.60 -27.48 -14.50
N LYS A 54 -5.48 -26.76 -13.79
CA LYS A 54 -6.26 -25.65 -14.32
C LYS A 54 -5.57 -24.33 -13.95
N ILE A 55 -5.17 -23.58 -14.96
CA ILE A 55 -4.38 -22.35 -14.77
C ILE A 55 -5.30 -21.19 -14.40
N ARG A 56 -6.35 -20.96 -15.21
CA ARG A 56 -7.31 -19.90 -14.99
C ARG A 56 -8.70 -20.28 -15.52
N ASP A 57 -9.70 -19.75 -14.83
CA ASP A 57 -11.10 -19.73 -15.25
C ASP A 57 -11.65 -18.35 -14.89
N VAL A 58 -11.83 -17.48 -15.90
CA VAL A 58 -12.15 -16.07 -15.70
C VAL A 58 -13.21 -15.62 -16.68
N SER A 59 -14.26 -15.02 -16.15
CA SER A 59 -15.26 -14.28 -16.90
C SER A 59 -15.43 -12.88 -16.31
N TYR A 60 -15.34 -11.86 -17.15
CA TYR A 60 -15.66 -10.46 -16.81
C TYR A 60 -17.07 -10.06 -17.27
N ASN A 61 -17.87 -11.03 -17.73
CA ASN A 61 -19.27 -10.78 -18.05
C ASN A 61 -20.05 -10.57 -16.75
N LYS A 62 -20.85 -9.50 -16.68
CA LYS A 62 -21.64 -9.15 -15.48
C LYS A 62 -22.56 -10.26 -15.00
N GLU A 63 -23.12 -11.04 -15.93
CA GLU A 63 -24.08 -12.11 -15.65
C GLU A 63 -23.40 -13.37 -15.07
N ASP A 64 -22.07 -13.48 -15.27
CA ASP A 64 -21.28 -14.64 -14.88
C ASP A 64 -19.87 -14.20 -14.44
N LEU A 65 -19.76 -13.12 -13.68
CA LEU A 65 -18.45 -12.59 -13.26
C LEU A 65 -17.82 -13.53 -12.26
N HIS A 66 -16.68 -14.11 -12.65
CA HIS A 66 -15.86 -14.91 -11.76
C HIS A 66 -14.37 -14.81 -12.13
N ILE A 67 -13.52 -14.97 -11.14
CA ILE A 67 -12.05 -14.89 -11.27
C ILE A 67 -11.49 -16.05 -10.47
N ARG A 68 -10.90 -17.06 -11.13
CA ARG A 68 -10.28 -18.23 -10.51
C ARG A 68 -8.92 -18.49 -11.14
N TRP A 69 -7.94 -18.79 -10.29
CA TRP A 69 -6.58 -19.11 -10.70
C TRP A 69 -6.08 -20.33 -9.95
N TYR A 70 -5.55 -21.33 -10.67
CA TYR A 70 -5.00 -22.56 -10.10
C TYR A 70 -6.03 -23.35 -9.25
N GLU A 71 -7.30 -23.29 -9.60
CA GLU A 71 -8.46 -23.67 -8.75
C GLU A 71 -8.45 -25.12 -8.23
N ASP A 72 -7.75 -26.04 -8.89
CA ASP A 72 -7.63 -27.45 -8.50
C ASP A 72 -6.33 -27.78 -7.76
N GLY A 73 -5.44 -26.77 -7.59
CA GLY A 73 -4.22 -26.86 -6.80
C GLY A 73 -4.47 -26.63 -5.31
N THR A 74 -3.59 -27.19 -4.46
CA THR A 74 -3.59 -26.91 -3.03
C THR A 74 -2.20 -26.55 -2.54
N LEU A 75 -2.13 -25.67 -1.55
CA LEU A 75 -0.89 -25.15 -0.97
C LEU A 75 -1.14 -24.64 0.45
N ASN A 76 -0.09 -24.11 1.06
CA ASN A 76 -0.18 -23.33 2.29
C ASN A 76 0.72 -22.09 2.20
N ALA A 77 0.19 -20.92 2.50
CA ALA A 77 0.96 -19.67 2.40
C ALA A 77 2.06 -19.59 3.46
N SER A 78 1.78 -20.01 4.71
CA SER A 78 2.79 -20.07 5.78
C SER A 78 3.93 -21.02 5.42
N TYR A 79 3.63 -22.21 4.86
CA TYR A 79 4.64 -23.15 4.37
C TYR A 79 5.56 -22.49 3.34
N ASN A 80 4.99 -21.80 2.38
CA ASN A 80 5.74 -21.12 1.32
C ASN A 80 6.58 -19.94 1.83
N CYS A 81 6.20 -19.34 2.95
CA CYS A 81 6.96 -18.26 3.58
C CYS A 81 8.05 -18.77 4.53
N LEU A 82 7.91 -19.97 5.10
CA LEU A 82 8.76 -20.47 6.19
C LEU A 82 9.35 -21.84 5.90
N ASP A 83 8.52 -22.89 5.94
CA ASP A 83 8.96 -24.29 5.99
C ASP A 83 9.91 -24.66 4.84
N ARG A 84 9.59 -24.25 3.61
CA ARG A 84 10.41 -24.55 2.43
C ARG A 84 11.82 -23.93 2.45
N HIS A 85 12.06 -22.97 3.35
CA HIS A 85 13.35 -22.29 3.49
C HIS A 85 14.20 -22.85 4.64
N LEU A 86 13.62 -23.67 5.53
CA LEU A 86 14.30 -24.07 6.78
C LEU A 86 15.58 -24.86 6.54
N GLU A 87 15.59 -25.77 5.56
CA GLU A 87 16.74 -26.61 5.26
C GLU A 87 17.96 -25.78 4.82
N THR A 88 17.75 -24.75 4.00
CA THR A 88 18.83 -23.96 3.39
C THR A 88 19.06 -22.61 4.04
N LYS A 89 18.03 -22.01 4.64
CA LYS A 89 18.02 -20.64 5.18
C LYS A 89 17.51 -20.57 6.62
N GLY A 90 17.33 -21.69 7.31
CA GLY A 90 16.75 -21.72 8.66
C GLY A 90 17.42 -20.75 9.64
N ASN A 91 18.74 -20.60 9.56
CA ASN A 91 19.53 -19.70 10.41
C ASN A 91 19.67 -18.26 9.85
N ASN A 92 19.20 -18.01 8.62
CA ASN A 92 19.22 -16.65 8.07
C ASN A 92 18.14 -15.81 8.75
N THR A 93 18.39 -14.51 8.86
CA THR A 93 17.39 -13.57 9.37
C THR A 93 16.20 -13.49 8.42
N ALA A 94 15.01 -13.80 8.92
CA ALA A 94 13.74 -13.59 8.21
C ALA A 94 13.22 -12.19 8.43
N ILE A 95 13.21 -11.73 9.69
CA ILE A 95 12.72 -10.42 10.09
C ILE A 95 13.80 -9.67 10.88
N ILE A 96 14.08 -8.46 10.46
CA ILE A 96 14.71 -7.43 11.29
C ILE A 96 13.57 -6.55 11.80
N TRP A 97 13.37 -6.49 13.10
CA TRP A 97 12.46 -5.53 13.70
C TRP A 97 13.26 -4.38 14.30
N GLU A 98 12.85 -3.16 13.99
CA GLU A 98 13.38 -1.92 14.52
C GLU A 98 12.28 -1.19 15.27
N GLY A 99 12.50 -0.92 16.55
CA GLY A 99 11.55 -0.22 17.40
C GLY A 99 11.47 1.29 17.13
N ASP A 100 10.48 1.93 17.73
CA ASP A 100 10.39 3.41 17.77
C ASP A 100 11.61 4.02 18.49
N ASP A 101 12.07 3.39 19.58
CA ASP A 101 13.36 3.70 20.20
C ASP A 101 14.51 3.13 19.35
N PRO A 102 15.50 3.96 18.92
CA PRO A 102 16.67 3.50 18.15
C PRO A 102 17.51 2.40 18.82
N ASN A 103 17.39 2.24 20.13
CA ASN A 103 18.10 1.21 20.88
C ASN A 103 17.35 -0.14 20.91
N GLU A 104 16.11 -0.18 20.44
CA GLU A 104 15.33 -1.42 20.36
C GLU A 104 15.40 -1.99 18.94
N SER A 105 15.98 -3.19 18.81
CA SER A 105 15.92 -3.96 17.57
C SER A 105 16.05 -5.44 17.85
N LYS A 106 15.48 -6.28 16.96
CA LYS A 106 15.56 -7.74 17.03
C LYS A 106 15.82 -8.31 15.65
N HIS A 107 16.63 -9.36 15.59
CA HIS A 107 16.80 -10.20 14.42
C HIS A 107 16.15 -11.55 14.72
N ILE A 108 15.24 -11.98 13.87
CA ILE A 108 14.50 -13.24 14.02
C ILE A 108 14.83 -14.10 12.81
N SER A 109 15.40 -15.26 13.05
CA SER A 109 15.73 -16.23 11.99
C SER A 109 14.47 -16.92 11.44
N TYR A 110 14.60 -17.59 10.29
CA TYR A 110 13.52 -18.41 9.73
C TYR A 110 13.12 -19.54 10.69
N ASN A 111 14.09 -20.16 11.38
CA ASN A 111 13.81 -21.19 12.39
C ASN A 111 12.99 -20.62 13.56
N GLU A 112 13.40 -19.48 14.11
CA GLU A 112 12.71 -18.84 15.23
C GLU A 112 11.31 -18.36 14.82
N LEU A 113 11.17 -17.78 13.63
CA LEU A 113 9.86 -17.34 13.11
C LEU A 113 8.93 -18.52 12.87
N HIS A 114 9.44 -19.62 12.31
CA HIS A 114 8.69 -20.86 12.12
C HIS A 114 8.20 -21.43 13.47
N GLU A 115 9.08 -21.51 14.47
CA GLU A 115 8.70 -21.98 15.80
C GLU A 115 7.59 -21.12 16.41
N GLN A 116 7.72 -19.78 16.36
CA GLN A 116 6.72 -18.85 16.86
C GLN A 116 5.38 -19.00 16.13
N VAL A 117 5.40 -19.13 14.80
CA VAL A 117 4.19 -19.34 13.99
C VAL A 117 3.51 -20.67 14.33
N CYS A 118 4.26 -21.77 14.48
CA CYS A 118 3.70 -23.06 14.89
C CYS A 118 3.05 -22.99 16.27
N LYS A 119 3.73 -22.40 17.25
CA LYS A 119 3.17 -22.19 18.60
C LYS A 119 1.90 -21.35 18.56
N PHE A 120 1.93 -20.21 17.86
CA PHE A 120 0.77 -19.34 17.81
C PHE A 120 -0.41 -19.95 17.02
N SER A 121 -0.12 -20.75 16.01
CA SER A 121 -1.14 -21.56 15.31
C SER A 121 -1.88 -22.50 16.29
N ASN A 122 -1.15 -23.16 17.17
CA ASN A 122 -1.73 -24.00 18.21
C ASN A 122 -2.52 -23.17 19.26
N VAL A 123 -2.06 -21.97 19.60
CA VAL A 123 -2.83 -21.03 20.45
C VAL A 123 -4.16 -20.69 19.80
N LEU A 124 -4.17 -20.38 18.49
CA LEU A 124 -5.41 -20.10 17.76
C LEU A 124 -6.36 -21.30 17.72
N ILE A 125 -5.84 -22.50 17.48
CA ILE A 125 -6.61 -23.75 17.50
C ILE A 125 -7.24 -23.96 18.90
N ASN A 126 -6.47 -23.77 19.96
CA ASN A 126 -6.94 -23.91 21.35
C ASN A 126 -7.98 -22.85 21.70
N ALA A 127 -7.90 -21.65 21.12
CA ALA A 127 -8.92 -20.60 21.21
C ALA A 127 -10.17 -20.89 20.34
N GLY A 128 -10.21 -22.03 19.65
CA GLY A 128 -11.34 -22.51 18.86
C GLY A 128 -11.35 -22.11 17.40
N ALA A 129 -10.26 -21.52 16.87
CA ALA A 129 -10.14 -21.17 15.46
C ALA A 129 -10.12 -22.41 14.57
N LYS A 130 -10.80 -22.32 13.43
CA LYS A 130 -10.91 -23.36 12.40
C LYS A 130 -10.63 -22.77 11.03
N LYS A 131 -10.33 -23.65 10.06
CA LYS A 131 -10.26 -23.28 8.65
C LYS A 131 -11.52 -22.50 8.23
N GLY A 132 -11.33 -21.34 7.59
CA GLY A 132 -12.41 -20.46 7.12
C GLY A 132 -12.93 -19.46 8.15
N ASP A 133 -12.54 -19.56 9.44
CA ASP A 133 -12.86 -18.53 10.43
C ASP A 133 -12.12 -17.23 10.16
N ARG A 134 -12.77 -16.10 10.46
CA ARG A 134 -12.14 -14.78 10.34
C ARG A 134 -11.56 -14.38 11.69
N ILE A 135 -10.33 -13.90 11.65
CA ILE A 135 -9.58 -13.45 12.82
C ILE A 135 -9.13 -12.01 12.58
N THR A 136 -9.52 -11.12 13.48
CA THR A 136 -9.13 -9.70 13.40
C THR A 136 -7.77 -9.51 14.08
N ILE A 137 -6.86 -8.82 13.40
CA ILE A 137 -5.53 -8.47 13.91
C ILE A 137 -5.46 -6.94 14.00
N TYR A 138 -5.41 -6.41 15.23
CA TYR A 138 -5.30 -4.98 15.52
C TYR A 138 -4.06 -4.72 16.35
N MET A 139 -2.91 -4.64 15.68
CA MET A 139 -1.58 -4.70 16.28
C MET A 139 -0.70 -3.53 15.84
N PRO A 140 0.30 -3.14 16.64
CA PRO A 140 1.37 -2.26 16.17
C PRO A 140 2.32 -3.05 15.25
N MET A 141 3.28 -2.33 14.63
CA MET A 141 4.30 -2.93 13.75
C MET A 141 5.37 -3.68 14.54
N ILE A 142 4.98 -4.78 15.16
CA ILE A 142 5.85 -5.70 15.90
C ILE A 142 5.85 -7.10 15.25
N PRO A 143 6.87 -7.93 15.48
CA PRO A 143 6.97 -9.25 14.86
C PRO A 143 5.76 -10.15 15.08
N GLU A 144 5.11 -10.02 16.23
CA GLU A 144 3.92 -10.77 16.60
C GLU A 144 2.74 -10.52 15.63
N ALA A 145 2.69 -9.36 14.94
CA ALA A 145 1.71 -9.12 13.89
C ALA A 145 1.95 -10.03 12.68
N THR A 146 3.21 -10.20 12.25
CA THR A 146 3.58 -11.14 11.18
C THR A 146 3.35 -12.59 11.60
N VAL A 147 3.69 -12.92 12.84
CA VAL A 147 3.42 -14.26 13.41
C VAL A 147 1.92 -14.55 13.36
N ALA A 148 1.07 -13.60 13.73
CA ALA A 148 -0.38 -13.76 13.70
C ALA A 148 -0.92 -13.98 12.28
N MET A 149 -0.44 -13.20 11.29
CA MET A 149 -0.84 -13.36 9.89
C MET A 149 -0.47 -14.75 9.35
N LEU A 150 0.77 -15.18 9.59
CA LEU A 150 1.27 -16.48 9.13
C LEU A 150 0.62 -17.65 9.88
N ALA A 151 0.31 -17.50 11.16
CA ALA A 151 -0.41 -18.51 11.93
C ALA A 151 -1.85 -18.70 11.42
N CYS A 152 -2.56 -17.63 11.10
CA CYS A 152 -3.87 -17.72 10.46
C CYS A 152 -3.79 -18.53 9.16
N THR A 153 -2.85 -18.18 8.26
CA THR A 153 -2.73 -18.87 6.97
C THR A 153 -2.25 -20.31 7.14
N ARG A 154 -1.48 -20.61 8.21
CA ARG A 154 -1.03 -21.99 8.50
C ARG A 154 -2.18 -22.94 8.78
N ILE A 155 -3.19 -22.47 9.51
CA ILE A 155 -4.38 -23.27 9.87
C ILE A 155 -5.55 -23.08 8.90
N GLY A 156 -5.40 -22.23 7.88
CA GLY A 156 -6.45 -21.92 6.91
C GLY A 156 -7.53 -20.98 7.44
N ALA A 157 -7.27 -20.24 8.51
CA ALA A 157 -8.10 -19.13 8.95
C ALA A 157 -7.85 -17.88 8.08
N ILE A 158 -8.85 -17.03 7.96
CA ILE A 158 -8.84 -15.81 7.15
C ILE A 158 -8.50 -14.64 8.07
N HIS A 159 -7.36 -13.97 7.86
CA HIS A 159 -7.07 -12.81 8.68
C HIS A 159 -7.66 -11.51 8.10
N SER A 160 -8.08 -10.63 9.01
CA SER A 160 -8.49 -9.26 8.71
C SER A 160 -7.63 -8.32 9.54
N VAL A 161 -6.57 -7.78 8.94
CA VAL A 161 -5.68 -6.84 9.64
C VAL A 161 -6.29 -5.46 9.61
N VAL A 162 -6.39 -4.84 10.78
CA VAL A 162 -6.87 -3.48 10.96
C VAL A 162 -5.71 -2.63 11.46
N PHE A 163 -5.48 -1.50 10.80
CA PHE A 163 -4.39 -0.59 11.17
C PHE A 163 -4.50 -0.17 12.64
N GLY A 164 -3.43 -0.37 13.42
CA GLY A 164 -3.41 -0.13 14.87
C GLY A 164 -3.66 1.32 15.31
N GLY A 165 -3.74 2.22 14.35
CA GLY A 165 -4.11 3.60 14.57
C GLY A 165 -5.60 3.93 14.32
N PHE A 166 -6.45 2.99 13.89
CA PHE A 166 -7.87 3.26 13.68
C PHE A 166 -8.63 3.40 14.99
N SER A 167 -9.75 4.13 14.94
CA SER A 167 -10.64 4.32 16.08
C SER A 167 -11.38 3.04 16.47
N PRO A 168 -11.92 2.96 17.69
CA PRO A 168 -12.78 1.86 18.10
C PRO A 168 -13.98 1.61 17.18
N ASP A 169 -14.60 2.67 16.63
CA ASP A 169 -15.71 2.53 15.68
C ASP A 169 -15.29 1.90 14.36
N ALA A 170 -14.13 2.31 13.83
CA ALA A 170 -13.58 1.72 12.64
C ALA A 170 -13.20 0.25 12.82
N LEU A 171 -12.72 -0.12 14.01
CA LEU A 171 -12.42 -1.51 14.37
C LEU A 171 -13.71 -2.31 14.53
N ALA A 172 -14.71 -1.80 15.26
CA ALA A 172 -16.00 -2.47 15.48
C ALA A 172 -16.70 -2.81 14.15
N GLY A 173 -16.81 -1.83 13.24
CA GLY A 173 -17.45 -2.05 11.95
C GLY A 173 -16.78 -3.15 11.10
N ARG A 174 -15.45 -3.34 11.23
CA ARG A 174 -14.72 -4.40 10.53
C ARG A 174 -14.91 -5.76 11.19
N ILE A 175 -14.93 -5.81 12.51
CA ILE A 175 -15.24 -7.02 13.28
C ILE A 175 -16.66 -7.53 12.93
N GLU A 176 -17.63 -6.64 12.89
CA GLU A 176 -19.01 -6.95 12.52
C GLU A 176 -19.13 -7.45 11.08
N ASP A 177 -18.56 -6.71 10.13
CA ASP A 177 -18.68 -7.03 8.70
C ASP A 177 -18.07 -8.39 8.35
N CYS A 178 -16.89 -8.73 8.90
CA CYS A 178 -16.28 -10.05 8.67
C CYS A 178 -16.72 -11.11 9.69
N ASN A 179 -17.56 -10.77 10.64
CA ASN A 179 -18.06 -11.70 11.67
C ASN A 179 -16.93 -12.40 12.42
N SER A 180 -15.96 -11.63 12.90
CA SER A 180 -14.77 -12.12 13.59
C SER A 180 -15.05 -12.37 15.08
N THR A 181 -14.69 -13.55 15.58
CA THR A 181 -14.89 -13.94 16.98
C THR A 181 -13.62 -13.99 17.81
N ILE A 182 -12.46 -13.90 17.16
CA ILE A 182 -11.13 -13.85 17.79
C ILE A 182 -10.46 -12.56 17.35
N ILE A 183 -9.94 -11.82 18.32
CA ILE A 183 -9.21 -10.58 18.09
C ILE A 183 -7.82 -10.71 18.70
N ILE A 184 -6.81 -10.31 17.95
CA ILE A 184 -5.41 -10.26 18.38
C ILE A 184 -5.02 -8.78 18.48
N THR A 185 -4.57 -8.36 19.65
CA THR A 185 -4.18 -6.97 19.91
C THR A 185 -2.95 -6.91 20.83
N ALA A 186 -2.50 -5.70 21.18
CA ALA A 186 -1.49 -5.48 22.20
C ALA A 186 -2.03 -4.62 23.33
N ASP A 187 -1.35 -4.60 24.48
CA ASP A 187 -1.66 -3.67 25.58
C ASP A 187 -1.65 -2.23 25.06
N GLU A 188 -0.53 -1.80 24.51
CA GLU A 188 -0.33 -0.51 23.83
C GLU A 188 0.54 -0.70 22.58
N GLY A 189 0.53 0.27 21.67
CA GLY A 189 1.55 0.47 20.65
C GLY A 189 2.41 1.69 20.96
N ILE A 190 3.59 1.78 20.34
CA ILE A 190 4.47 2.96 20.43
C ILE A 190 4.66 3.51 19.02
N ARG A 191 4.46 4.83 18.85
CA ARG A 191 4.65 5.48 17.57
C ARG A 191 5.04 6.94 17.71
N GLY A 192 6.25 7.30 17.29
CA GLY A 192 6.77 8.66 17.42
C GLY A 192 6.85 9.14 18.88
N GLY A 193 7.26 8.27 19.80
CA GLY A 193 7.32 8.52 21.23
C GLY A 193 5.96 8.54 21.95
N LYS A 194 4.84 8.30 21.22
CA LYS A 194 3.49 8.30 21.79
C LYS A 194 2.97 6.89 21.99
N LYS A 195 2.28 6.66 23.09
CA LYS A 195 1.58 5.42 23.38
C LYS A 195 0.18 5.42 22.76
N ILE A 196 -0.19 4.31 22.16
CA ILE A 196 -1.52 4.09 21.54
C ILE A 196 -2.22 3.01 22.35
N PRO A 197 -3.38 3.29 22.98
CA PRO A 197 -4.05 2.37 23.91
C PRO A 197 -4.83 1.29 23.14
N LEU A 198 -4.15 0.32 22.52
CA LEU A 198 -4.76 -0.67 21.61
C LEU A 198 -5.78 -1.56 22.33
N LYS A 199 -5.47 -2.05 23.54
CA LYS A 199 -6.41 -2.87 24.31
C LYS A 199 -7.68 -2.09 24.69
N SER A 200 -7.53 -0.83 25.12
CA SER A 200 -8.68 0.02 25.44
C SER A 200 -9.56 0.27 24.22
N ASN A 201 -8.95 0.55 23.06
CA ASN A 201 -9.68 0.70 21.79
C ASN A 201 -10.38 -0.60 21.39
N THR A 202 -9.76 -1.74 21.64
CA THR A 202 -10.33 -3.07 21.38
C THR A 202 -11.53 -3.33 22.27
N ASP A 203 -11.45 -3.03 23.55
CA ASP A 203 -12.56 -3.21 24.51
C ASP A 203 -13.78 -2.36 24.13
N GLU A 204 -13.54 -1.11 23.73
CA GLU A 204 -14.61 -0.24 23.23
C GLU A 204 -15.23 -0.80 21.94
N ALA A 205 -14.41 -1.27 20.99
CA ALA A 205 -14.90 -1.87 19.75
C ALA A 205 -15.74 -3.14 20.01
N ILE A 206 -15.28 -4.02 20.89
CA ILE A 206 -15.99 -5.25 21.27
C ILE A 206 -17.33 -4.94 21.94
N SER A 207 -17.40 -3.91 22.78
CA SER A 207 -18.65 -3.50 23.43
C SER A 207 -19.74 -3.12 22.43
N LYS A 208 -19.34 -2.65 21.24
CA LYS A 208 -20.22 -2.30 20.12
C LYS A 208 -20.54 -3.52 19.26
N ALA A 209 -19.52 -4.26 18.82
CA ALA A 209 -19.64 -5.40 17.90
C ALA A 209 -20.26 -6.66 18.54
N LYS A 210 -20.13 -6.86 19.86
CA LYS A 210 -20.79 -7.92 20.68
C LYS A 210 -20.59 -9.38 20.24
N MET A 211 -19.66 -9.70 19.35
CA MET A 211 -19.46 -11.06 18.84
C MET A 211 -18.12 -11.67 19.22
N CYS A 212 -17.21 -10.91 19.79
CA CYS A 212 -15.91 -11.39 20.21
C CYS A 212 -16.06 -12.41 21.34
N LYS A 213 -15.36 -13.53 21.21
CA LYS A 213 -15.30 -14.61 22.21
C LYS A 213 -13.96 -14.64 22.91
N THR A 214 -12.88 -14.30 22.20
CA THR A 214 -11.52 -14.36 22.72
C THR A 214 -10.72 -13.16 22.23
N THR A 215 -10.04 -12.49 23.15
CA THR A 215 -9.05 -11.45 22.85
C THR A 215 -7.67 -11.93 23.28
N ILE A 216 -6.75 -12.05 22.32
CA ILE A 216 -5.36 -12.43 22.59
C ILE A 216 -4.54 -11.15 22.66
N VAL A 217 -3.91 -10.90 23.82
CA VAL A 217 -3.22 -9.64 24.11
C VAL A 217 -1.71 -9.85 24.16
N VAL A 218 -0.97 -9.14 23.32
CA VAL A 218 0.49 -9.07 23.36
C VAL A 218 0.92 -7.99 24.35
N LYS A 219 1.86 -8.34 25.23
CA LYS A 219 2.44 -7.38 26.19
C LYS A 219 3.60 -6.65 25.53
N ARG A 220 3.32 -5.46 24.93
CA ARG A 220 4.35 -4.64 24.25
C ARG A 220 5.00 -3.64 25.21
N THR A 221 4.23 -2.92 26.02
CA THR A 221 4.73 -1.89 26.93
C THR A 221 4.68 -2.29 28.40
N GLY A 222 3.88 -3.30 28.74
CA GLY A 222 3.62 -3.69 30.12
C GLY A 222 2.67 -2.75 30.86
N ALA A 223 1.84 -2.00 30.10
CA ALA A 223 0.85 -1.12 30.67
C ALA A 223 -0.20 -1.88 31.49
N GLU A 224 -0.75 -1.20 32.50
CA GLU A 224 -1.99 -1.67 33.16
C GLU A 224 -3.15 -1.52 32.18
N ILE A 225 -3.87 -2.61 31.96
CA ILE A 225 -5.01 -2.67 31.03
C ILE A 225 -6.24 -3.21 31.75
N ASN A 226 -7.41 -2.86 31.23
CA ASN A 226 -8.63 -3.55 31.61
C ASN A 226 -8.55 -5.03 31.16
N TRP A 227 -8.97 -5.94 32.07
CA TRP A 227 -8.93 -7.38 31.81
C TRP A 227 -10.32 -7.99 31.95
N ILE A 228 -10.76 -8.71 30.95
CA ILE A 228 -12.08 -9.36 30.95
C ILE A 228 -11.86 -10.86 31.15
N ASP A 229 -12.14 -11.33 32.36
CA ASP A 229 -12.01 -12.74 32.74
C ASP A 229 -12.86 -13.64 31.81
N GLY A 230 -12.27 -14.72 31.36
CA GLY A 230 -12.91 -15.69 30.46
C GLY A 230 -12.96 -15.26 28.98
N GLN A 231 -12.52 -14.04 28.64
CA GLN A 231 -12.41 -13.54 27.27
C GLN A 231 -10.96 -13.22 26.88
N ASP A 232 -10.25 -12.53 27.78
CA ASP A 232 -8.86 -12.10 27.51
C ASP A 232 -7.87 -13.17 27.89
N ILE A 233 -6.86 -13.38 27.06
CA ILE A 233 -5.73 -14.27 27.33
C ILE A 233 -4.42 -13.59 26.93
N TRP A 234 -3.36 -13.82 27.69
CA TRP A 234 -2.05 -13.29 27.38
C TRP A 234 -1.36 -14.12 26.30
N TYR A 235 -0.93 -13.47 25.21
CA TYR A 235 -0.18 -14.08 24.12
C TYR A 235 1.03 -14.89 24.63
N HIS A 236 1.89 -14.28 25.45
CA HIS A 236 3.13 -14.89 25.93
C HIS A 236 2.87 -16.11 26.82
N GLU A 237 1.85 -16.09 27.68
CA GLU A 237 1.51 -17.23 28.54
C GLU A 237 1.00 -18.43 27.75
N GLU A 238 0.18 -18.17 26.72
CA GLU A 238 -0.32 -19.23 25.85
C GLU A 238 0.80 -19.78 24.93
N MET A 239 1.73 -18.92 24.49
CA MET A 239 2.89 -19.32 23.70
C MET A 239 3.86 -20.23 24.48
N GLU A 240 4.01 -20.02 25.78
CA GLU A 240 4.84 -20.89 26.65
C GLU A 240 4.27 -22.31 26.77
N LYS A 241 2.94 -22.45 26.74
CA LYS A 241 2.24 -23.73 26.84
C LYS A 241 2.12 -24.46 25.51
N ALA A 242 2.20 -23.73 24.41
CA ALA A 242 1.90 -24.24 23.07
C ALA A 242 3.05 -25.10 22.50
N SER A 243 2.68 -26.19 21.81
CA SER A 243 3.63 -27.01 21.04
C SER A 243 4.21 -26.21 19.86
N ALA A 244 5.50 -26.40 19.62
CA ALA A 244 6.17 -25.88 18.41
C ALA A 244 5.91 -26.75 17.15
N ASN A 245 5.15 -27.82 17.27
CA ASN A 245 4.76 -28.66 16.15
C ASN A 245 3.30 -28.35 15.74
N CYS A 246 3.13 -27.76 14.56
CA CYS A 246 1.84 -27.51 13.95
C CYS A 246 1.97 -27.71 12.43
N PRO A 247 1.63 -28.88 11.88
CA PRO A 247 1.68 -29.13 10.45
C PRO A 247 0.82 -28.12 9.68
N PRO A 248 1.26 -27.62 8.50
CA PRO A 248 0.48 -26.69 7.71
C PRO A 248 -0.75 -27.38 7.11
N SER A 249 -1.92 -26.75 7.23
CA SER A 249 -3.16 -27.24 6.65
C SER A 249 -3.13 -27.18 5.13
N GLU A 250 -3.72 -28.15 4.47
CA GLU A 250 -3.92 -28.14 3.03
C GLU A 250 -5.05 -27.17 2.66
N ILE A 251 -4.72 -26.14 1.87
CA ILE A 251 -5.59 -25.03 1.49
C ILE A 251 -5.76 -25.04 -0.03
N ASN A 252 -7.00 -24.97 -0.52
CA ASN A 252 -7.25 -24.82 -1.95
C ASN A 252 -6.76 -23.44 -2.43
N ALA A 253 -6.28 -23.37 -3.66
CA ALA A 253 -5.78 -22.12 -4.25
C ALA A 253 -6.80 -20.99 -4.22
N GLU A 254 -8.08 -21.29 -4.34
CA GLU A 254 -9.19 -20.32 -4.29
C GLU A 254 -9.84 -20.19 -2.90
N ASP A 255 -9.34 -20.90 -1.87
CA ASP A 255 -9.77 -20.62 -0.50
C ASP A 255 -9.34 -19.20 -0.09
N PRO A 256 -10.23 -18.42 0.57
CA PRO A 256 -9.90 -17.10 1.08
C PRO A 256 -8.71 -17.10 2.02
N MET A 257 -7.81 -16.13 1.84
CA MET A 257 -6.62 -15.95 2.65
C MET A 257 -6.74 -14.77 3.60
N PHE A 258 -7.19 -13.63 3.09
CA PHE A 258 -7.41 -12.45 3.90
C PHE A 258 -8.50 -11.54 3.34
N ILE A 259 -9.02 -10.69 4.25
CA ILE A 259 -9.93 -9.60 3.95
C ILE A 259 -9.26 -8.31 4.37
N LEU A 260 -9.16 -7.34 3.46
CA LEU A 260 -8.61 -6.03 3.78
C LEU A 260 -9.58 -4.92 3.39
N TYR A 261 -9.92 -4.08 4.35
CA TYR A 261 -10.93 -3.05 4.18
C TYR A 261 -10.35 -1.78 3.56
N THR A 262 -10.97 -1.32 2.49
CA THR A 262 -10.67 -0.04 1.84
C THR A 262 -11.81 0.95 2.02
N SER A 263 -11.49 2.25 2.02
CA SER A 263 -12.52 3.30 2.01
C SER A 263 -13.31 3.24 0.69
N GLY A 264 -14.64 3.16 0.79
CA GLY A 264 -15.52 3.24 -0.37
C GLY A 264 -15.98 4.66 -0.65
N SER A 265 -16.32 4.98 -1.90
CA SER A 265 -16.95 6.25 -2.30
C SER A 265 -18.32 6.46 -1.61
N THR A 266 -18.98 5.39 -1.21
CA THR A 266 -20.29 5.38 -0.53
C THR A 266 -20.20 5.49 1.00
N GLY A 267 -19.02 5.69 1.59
CA GLY A 267 -18.82 5.83 3.04
C GLY A 267 -18.64 4.52 3.81
N LYS A 268 -19.27 3.42 3.40
CA LYS A 268 -19.06 2.11 4.06
C LYS A 268 -17.80 1.42 3.50
N PRO A 269 -16.85 0.98 4.34
CA PRO A 269 -15.67 0.25 3.88
C PRO A 269 -16.02 -1.01 3.07
N LYS A 270 -15.18 -1.37 2.10
CA LYS A 270 -15.27 -2.59 1.30
C LYS A 270 -14.26 -3.61 1.80
N GLY A 271 -14.68 -4.80 2.15
CA GLY A 271 -13.81 -5.93 2.46
C GLY A 271 -13.27 -6.58 1.19
N VAL A 272 -12.10 -6.15 0.72
CA VAL A 272 -11.43 -6.76 -0.44
C VAL A 272 -10.94 -8.14 -0.05
N LEU A 273 -11.40 -9.18 -0.77
CA LEU A 273 -11.05 -10.57 -0.49
C LEU A 273 -10.03 -11.08 -1.50
N HIS A 274 -8.91 -11.58 -0.98
CA HIS A 274 -7.90 -12.31 -1.75
C HIS A 274 -7.87 -13.79 -1.38
N THR A 275 -7.61 -14.64 -2.38
CA THR A 275 -7.45 -16.10 -2.26
C THR A 275 -5.97 -16.49 -2.25
N THR A 276 -5.66 -17.71 -1.83
CA THR A 276 -4.31 -18.10 -1.46
C THR A 276 -3.37 -18.27 -2.66
N GLY A 277 -3.74 -19.08 -3.65
CA GLY A 277 -2.79 -19.53 -4.68
C GLY A 277 -2.30 -18.42 -5.60
N GLY A 278 -3.24 -17.77 -6.29
CA GLY A 278 -2.90 -16.71 -7.24
C GLY A 278 -2.20 -15.52 -6.60
N TYR A 279 -2.64 -15.12 -5.40
CA TYR A 279 -2.01 -14.04 -4.64
C TYR A 279 -0.56 -14.36 -4.29
N MET A 280 -0.27 -15.57 -3.76
CA MET A 280 1.09 -15.97 -3.40
C MET A 280 2.03 -16.01 -4.61
N VAL A 281 1.58 -16.54 -5.76
CA VAL A 281 2.35 -16.53 -7.00
C VAL A 281 2.68 -15.10 -7.42
N TYR A 282 1.68 -14.21 -7.39
CA TYR A 282 1.83 -12.84 -7.88
C TYR A 282 2.69 -11.97 -6.96
N ALA A 283 2.45 -12.04 -5.63
CA ALA A 283 3.24 -11.30 -4.65
C ALA A 283 4.72 -11.73 -4.66
N SER A 284 4.98 -13.04 -4.74
CA SER A 284 6.34 -13.57 -4.88
C SER A 284 7.01 -13.08 -6.17
N MET A 285 6.30 -13.11 -7.31
CA MET A 285 6.86 -12.72 -8.59
C MET A 285 7.14 -11.22 -8.68
N THR A 286 6.22 -10.39 -8.24
CA THR A 286 6.39 -8.94 -8.25
C THR A 286 7.50 -8.49 -7.30
N HIS A 287 7.57 -9.05 -6.08
CA HIS A 287 8.70 -8.76 -5.18
C HIS A 287 10.05 -9.11 -5.83
N HIS A 288 10.15 -10.26 -6.47
CA HIS A 288 11.39 -10.72 -7.09
C HIS A 288 11.86 -9.82 -8.24
N TYR A 289 10.97 -9.49 -9.20
CA TYR A 289 11.36 -8.75 -10.40
C TYR A 289 11.34 -7.23 -10.23
N VAL A 290 10.35 -6.68 -9.50
CA VAL A 290 10.22 -5.22 -9.37
C VAL A 290 11.32 -4.64 -8.49
N PHE A 291 11.65 -5.32 -7.41
CA PHE A 291 12.74 -4.90 -6.53
C PHE A 291 14.08 -5.55 -6.90
N ASP A 292 14.08 -6.36 -7.97
CA ASP A 292 15.28 -7.08 -8.41
C ASP A 292 16.03 -7.71 -7.22
N TYR A 293 15.26 -8.35 -6.31
CA TYR A 293 15.77 -8.87 -5.06
C TYR A 293 16.88 -9.90 -5.29
N GLN A 294 18.05 -9.65 -4.75
CA GLN A 294 19.20 -10.56 -4.78
C GLN A 294 19.34 -11.28 -3.44
N GLU A 295 19.91 -12.49 -3.48
CA GLU A 295 20.10 -13.29 -2.27
C GLU A 295 20.95 -12.55 -1.22
N ASN A 296 20.53 -12.63 0.06
CA ASN A 296 21.13 -11.98 1.22
C ASN A 296 20.98 -10.44 1.27
N GLU A 297 20.23 -9.84 0.38
CA GLU A 297 19.87 -8.42 0.51
C GLU A 297 18.85 -8.20 1.62
N ILE A 298 18.94 -7.04 2.25
CA ILE A 298 17.96 -6.58 3.23
C ILE A 298 16.97 -5.67 2.53
N TYR A 299 15.71 -6.11 2.53
CA TYR A 299 14.58 -5.39 1.96
C TYR A 299 13.80 -4.67 3.05
N TRP A 300 13.53 -3.39 2.87
CA TRP A 300 12.74 -2.59 3.80
C TRP A 300 11.59 -1.87 3.09
N CYS A 301 10.38 -2.24 3.45
CA CYS A 301 9.16 -1.51 3.12
C CYS A 301 8.66 -0.78 4.37
N THR A 302 8.46 0.54 4.27
CA THR A 302 8.04 1.38 5.41
C THR A 302 6.53 1.40 5.65
N ALA A 303 5.77 0.60 4.89
CA ALA A 303 4.33 0.48 5.09
C ALA A 303 3.98 -0.22 6.41
N ASP A 304 2.70 -0.21 6.74
CA ASP A 304 2.13 -0.94 7.87
C ASP A 304 1.39 -2.19 7.37
N VAL A 305 1.41 -3.27 8.16
CA VAL A 305 0.68 -4.51 7.82
C VAL A 305 -0.84 -4.32 7.77
N GLY A 306 -1.37 -3.24 8.31
CA GLY A 306 -2.77 -2.82 8.16
C GLY A 306 -3.15 -2.38 6.74
N TRP A 307 -2.19 -2.33 5.81
CA TRP A 307 -2.38 -1.99 4.40
C TRP A 307 -1.94 -3.14 3.50
N VAL A 308 -2.48 -3.19 2.28
CA VAL A 308 -2.10 -4.23 1.32
C VAL A 308 -0.60 -4.21 1.00
N THR A 309 0.04 -3.04 1.05
CA THR A 309 1.49 -2.93 0.85
C THR A 309 2.26 -3.70 1.91
N GLY A 310 1.81 -3.66 3.17
CA GLY A 310 2.40 -4.48 4.23
C GLY A 310 2.16 -5.98 4.04
N HIS A 311 0.96 -6.37 3.60
CA HIS A 311 0.68 -7.77 3.26
C HIS A 311 1.61 -8.28 2.17
N SER A 312 1.60 -7.63 1.02
CA SER A 312 2.32 -8.11 -0.18
C SER A 312 3.82 -7.91 -0.09
N TYR A 313 4.29 -6.82 0.54
CA TYR A 313 5.69 -6.40 0.46
C TYR A 313 6.38 -6.16 1.81
N ILE A 314 5.79 -6.58 2.95
CA ILE A 314 6.51 -6.82 4.19
C ILE A 314 6.48 -8.30 4.52
N VAL A 315 5.33 -8.96 4.34
CA VAL A 315 5.12 -10.34 4.79
C VAL A 315 5.26 -11.33 3.63
N TYR A 316 4.23 -11.44 2.76
CA TYR A 316 4.09 -12.58 1.86
C TYR A 316 5.10 -12.59 0.69
N GLY A 317 5.32 -11.48 0.01
CA GLY A 317 6.28 -11.40 -1.10
C GLY A 317 7.71 -11.66 -0.66
N PRO A 318 8.25 -10.89 0.30
CA PRO A 318 9.62 -11.09 0.78
C PRO A 318 9.86 -12.48 1.37
N LEU A 319 9.02 -12.93 2.31
CA LEU A 319 9.21 -14.20 2.99
C LEU A 319 9.04 -15.40 2.05
N SER A 320 8.13 -15.34 1.06
CA SER A 320 8.02 -16.40 0.05
C SER A 320 9.27 -16.52 -0.83
N ASN A 321 10.05 -15.46 -0.96
CA ASN A 321 11.34 -15.48 -1.67
C ASN A 321 12.54 -15.78 -0.75
N GLY A 322 12.33 -16.10 0.52
CA GLY A 322 13.39 -16.35 1.47
C GLY A 322 14.25 -15.11 1.78
N ALA A 323 13.64 -13.92 1.69
CA ALA A 323 14.32 -12.65 1.91
C ALA A 323 14.37 -12.26 3.39
N THR A 324 15.30 -11.36 3.74
CA THR A 324 15.27 -10.63 5.00
C THR A 324 14.42 -9.39 4.83
N THR A 325 13.29 -9.31 5.55
CA THR A 325 12.41 -8.15 5.56
C THR A 325 12.58 -7.34 6.84
N LEU A 326 12.65 -6.01 6.72
CA LEU A 326 12.74 -5.10 7.87
C LEU A 326 11.36 -4.54 8.19
N MET A 327 10.95 -4.67 9.45
CA MET A 327 9.74 -4.08 10.02
C MET A 327 10.11 -2.94 10.94
N PHE A 328 9.46 -1.79 10.79
CA PHE A 328 9.70 -0.60 11.60
C PHE A 328 8.45 -0.16 12.34
N GLU A 329 8.52 -0.10 13.67
CA GLU A 329 7.39 0.32 14.52
C GLU A 329 7.21 1.85 14.58
N GLY A 330 8.25 2.63 14.26
CA GLY A 330 8.30 4.07 14.45
C GLY A 330 7.72 4.92 13.30
N VAL A 331 8.18 6.17 13.27
CA VAL A 331 7.88 7.16 12.22
C VAL A 331 9.15 7.76 11.64
N PRO A 332 9.13 8.34 10.41
CA PRO A 332 10.34 8.75 9.70
C PRO A 332 11.15 9.87 10.37
N ASN A 333 10.52 10.67 11.22
CA ASN A 333 11.08 11.88 11.81
C ASN A 333 11.23 11.83 13.36
N TYR A 334 11.18 10.63 13.95
CA TYR A 334 11.37 10.45 15.39
C TYR A 334 12.43 9.38 15.70
N PRO A 335 13.34 9.63 16.65
CA PRO A 335 13.51 10.86 17.46
C PRO A 335 14.14 12.02 16.68
N THR A 336 14.67 11.77 15.49
CA THR A 336 15.28 12.76 14.61
C THR A 336 14.80 12.59 13.17
N VAL A 337 14.89 13.63 12.37
CA VAL A 337 14.56 13.60 10.92
C VAL A 337 15.54 12.75 10.09
N SER A 338 16.63 12.27 10.71
CA SER A 338 17.57 11.32 10.09
C SER A 338 17.18 9.86 10.28
N ARG A 339 16.10 9.57 11.02
CA ARG A 339 15.76 8.21 11.51
C ARG A 339 15.76 7.15 10.40
N PHE A 340 15.15 7.41 9.26
CA PHE A 340 15.15 6.46 8.15
C PHE A 340 16.56 6.15 7.64
N TRP A 341 17.38 7.17 7.52
CA TRP A 341 18.73 7.02 6.98
C TRP A 341 19.67 6.32 7.96
N GLU A 342 19.46 6.54 9.26
CA GLU A 342 20.16 5.83 10.33
C GLU A 342 19.79 4.34 10.35
N ILE A 343 18.53 3.97 10.11
CA ILE A 343 18.07 2.58 9.97
C ILE A 343 18.73 1.93 8.75
N VAL A 344 18.77 2.64 7.61
CA VAL A 344 19.45 2.14 6.40
C VAL A 344 20.91 1.80 6.69
N ASP A 345 21.65 2.70 7.36
CA ASP A 345 23.05 2.47 7.71
C ASP A 345 23.23 1.38 8.77
N LYS A 346 22.37 1.37 9.80
CA LYS A 346 22.43 0.41 10.91
C LYS A 346 22.28 -1.02 10.41
N HIS A 347 21.26 -1.25 9.56
CA HIS A 347 20.92 -2.59 9.10
C HIS A 347 21.44 -2.92 7.70
N LYS A 348 22.16 -1.99 7.05
CA LYS A 348 22.69 -2.20 5.69
C LYS A 348 21.61 -2.53 4.66
N VAL A 349 20.52 -1.76 4.70
CA VAL A 349 19.39 -1.93 3.79
C VAL A 349 19.81 -1.75 2.34
N ASN A 350 19.42 -2.69 1.48
CA ASN A 350 19.75 -2.69 0.05
C ASN A 350 18.59 -2.15 -0.80
N ILE A 351 17.36 -2.45 -0.39
CA ILE A 351 16.14 -2.08 -1.11
C ILE A 351 15.25 -1.31 -0.14
N PHE A 352 14.91 -0.07 -0.50
CA PHE A 352 14.12 0.84 0.34
C PHE A 352 12.85 1.26 -0.40
N TYR A 353 11.68 0.89 0.13
CA TYR A 353 10.37 1.09 -0.47
C TYR A 353 9.46 1.90 0.45
N THR A 354 9.06 3.10 0.02
CA THR A 354 8.33 4.04 0.88
C THR A 354 7.30 4.86 0.10
N ALA A 355 6.50 5.65 0.80
CA ALA A 355 5.46 6.48 0.19
C ALA A 355 5.98 7.89 -0.17
N PRO A 356 5.50 8.51 -1.27
CA PRO A 356 5.81 9.89 -1.64
C PRO A 356 5.54 10.91 -0.52
N THR A 357 4.51 10.70 0.28
CA THR A 357 4.23 11.54 1.46
C THR A 357 5.40 11.57 2.46
N ALA A 358 6.01 10.41 2.73
CA ALA A 358 7.21 10.35 3.60
C ALA A 358 8.41 11.02 2.94
N ILE A 359 8.60 10.82 1.62
CA ILE A 359 9.67 11.44 0.84
C ILE A 359 9.54 12.97 0.89
N ARG A 360 8.36 13.53 0.61
CA ARG A 360 8.10 14.98 0.66
C ARG A 360 8.32 15.57 2.06
N ALA A 361 7.84 14.89 3.09
CA ALA A 361 8.05 15.33 4.47
C ALA A 361 9.54 15.40 4.84
N LEU A 362 10.34 14.41 4.42
CA LEU A 362 11.79 14.40 4.67
C LEU A 362 12.54 15.38 3.74
N MET A 363 12.08 15.58 2.51
CA MET A 363 12.63 16.59 1.59
C MET A 363 12.45 18.00 2.15
N ALA A 364 11.32 18.31 2.79
CA ALA A 364 11.07 19.61 3.44
C ALA A 364 12.06 19.92 4.59
N GLU A 365 12.63 18.89 5.22
CA GLU A 365 13.70 19.03 6.25
C GLU A 365 15.09 19.26 5.63
N GLY A 366 15.19 19.28 4.30
CA GLY A 366 16.43 19.50 3.56
C GLY A 366 17.27 18.24 3.37
N SER A 367 18.45 18.42 2.74
CA SER A 367 19.34 17.30 2.39
C SER A 367 20.39 16.97 3.47
N GLU A 368 20.61 17.84 4.43
CA GLU A 368 21.65 17.65 5.45
C GLU A 368 21.40 16.45 6.37
N PRO A 369 20.15 16.16 6.81
CA PRO A 369 19.87 14.95 7.57
C PRO A 369 20.22 13.65 6.82
N VAL A 370 20.01 13.64 5.50
CA VAL A 370 20.33 12.50 4.63
C VAL A 370 21.85 12.32 4.51
N LYS A 371 22.58 13.41 4.26
CA LYS A 371 24.05 13.42 4.05
C LYS A 371 24.86 13.02 5.27
N LYS A 372 24.27 13.07 6.48
CA LYS A 372 24.91 12.58 7.72
C LYS A 372 25.14 11.08 7.75
N THR A 373 24.49 10.34 6.87
CA THR A 373 24.59 8.89 6.75
C THR A 373 25.22 8.49 5.41
N LYS A 374 25.83 7.31 5.34
CA LYS A 374 26.50 6.85 4.11
C LYS A 374 25.55 6.23 3.11
N ARG A 375 24.61 5.39 3.57
CA ARG A 375 23.63 4.65 2.76
C ARG A 375 24.27 3.86 1.60
N ASP A 376 25.53 3.49 1.73
CA ASP A 376 26.32 2.81 0.68
C ASP A 376 25.73 1.46 0.28
N SER A 377 24.93 0.85 1.18
CA SER A 377 24.25 -0.41 0.94
C SER A 377 23.03 -0.29 0.01
N LEU A 378 22.43 0.90 -0.13
CA LEU A 378 21.26 1.08 -0.97
C LEU A 378 21.59 0.77 -2.44
N ARG A 379 20.74 -0.06 -3.06
CA ARG A 379 20.81 -0.44 -4.46
C ARG A 379 19.56 -0.06 -5.23
N ILE A 380 18.39 -0.22 -4.64
CA ILE A 380 17.08 0.10 -5.24
C ILE A 380 16.29 1.00 -4.30
N LEU A 381 15.65 2.01 -4.87
CA LEU A 381 14.65 2.86 -4.21
C LEU A 381 13.28 2.58 -4.80
N GLY A 382 12.24 2.56 -3.99
CA GLY A 382 10.88 2.34 -4.46
C GLY A 382 9.89 3.34 -3.90
N SER A 383 8.83 3.62 -4.67
CA SER A 383 7.74 4.54 -4.34
C SER A 383 6.39 3.87 -4.48
N VAL A 384 5.47 4.10 -3.53
CA VAL A 384 4.16 3.45 -3.46
C VAL A 384 3.07 4.31 -2.82
N GLY A 385 1.84 4.07 -3.25
CA GLY A 385 0.62 4.51 -2.56
C GLY A 385 -0.05 5.74 -3.15
N GLU A 386 0.70 6.58 -3.82
CA GLU A 386 0.23 7.75 -4.56
C GLU A 386 1.22 8.11 -5.67
N PRO A 387 0.82 8.89 -6.70
CA PRO A 387 1.77 9.41 -7.67
C PRO A 387 2.86 10.25 -7.00
N ILE A 388 4.11 10.02 -7.38
CA ILE A 388 5.22 10.86 -6.94
C ILE A 388 5.43 12.00 -7.95
N ASN A 389 5.51 13.24 -7.46
CA ASN A 389 5.82 14.37 -8.32
C ASN A 389 7.31 14.38 -8.73
N PRO A 390 7.65 14.97 -9.89
CA PRO A 390 9.01 14.95 -10.41
C PRO A 390 10.07 15.51 -9.45
N GLU A 391 9.76 16.54 -8.67
CA GLU A 391 10.70 17.16 -7.73
C GLU A 391 11.06 16.21 -6.59
N ALA A 392 10.07 15.55 -6.00
CA ALA A 392 10.30 14.54 -4.95
C ALA A 392 11.02 13.32 -5.51
N TRP A 393 10.68 12.90 -6.74
CA TRP A 393 11.38 11.81 -7.43
C TRP A 393 12.85 12.15 -7.65
N ASN A 394 13.16 13.36 -8.16
CA ASN A 394 14.52 13.82 -8.38
C ASN A 394 15.32 13.94 -7.08
N TRP A 395 14.69 14.47 -6.01
CA TRP A 395 15.32 14.53 -4.70
C TRP A 395 15.62 13.12 -4.16
N TYR A 396 14.66 12.20 -4.32
CA TYR A 396 14.81 10.81 -3.88
C TYR A 396 15.93 10.10 -4.63
N ASN A 397 15.99 10.24 -5.96
CA ASN A 397 17.07 9.69 -6.78
C ASN A 397 18.43 10.30 -6.44
N ASN A 398 18.53 11.65 -6.46
CA ASN A 398 19.81 12.36 -6.40
C ASN A 398 20.36 12.49 -4.99
N VAL A 399 19.49 12.68 -3.97
CA VAL A 399 19.93 12.94 -2.59
C VAL A 399 19.94 11.65 -1.77
N VAL A 400 18.87 10.84 -1.84
CA VAL A 400 18.79 9.59 -1.08
C VAL A 400 19.60 8.49 -1.75
N GLY A 401 19.46 8.34 -3.06
CA GLY A 401 20.12 7.31 -3.87
C GLY A 401 21.48 7.70 -4.41
N ASP A 402 21.96 8.93 -4.17
CA ASP A 402 23.20 9.48 -4.72
C ASP A 402 23.31 9.33 -6.26
N GLY A 403 22.18 9.36 -6.97
CA GLY A 403 22.07 9.17 -8.42
C GLY A 403 22.44 7.76 -8.94
N ARG A 404 22.74 6.81 -8.05
CA ARG A 404 23.17 5.44 -8.40
C ARG A 404 22.08 4.38 -8.28
N CYS A 405 21.03 4.67 -7.51
CA CYS A 405 19.94 3.74 -7.24
C CYS A 405 18.77 4.00 -8.20
N PRO A 406 18.37 3.05 -9.05
CA PRO A 406 17.13 3.21 -9.81
C PRO A 406 15.93 3.37 -8.88
N VAL A 407 14.99 4.23 -9.30
CA VAL A 407 13.73 4.45 -8.58
C VAL A 407 12.62 3.64 -9.26
N VAL A 408 12.08 2.64 -8.56
CA VAL A 408 10.92 1.89 -9.00
C VAL A 408 9.66 2.56 -8.46
N ASP A 409 9.01 3.36 -9.29
CA ASP A 409 7.72 3.96 -9.00
C ASP A 409 6.63 2.96 -9.37
N THR A 410 5.79 2.60 -8.40
CA THR A 410 4.85 1.48 -8.55
C THR A 410 3.42 1.95 -8.49
N TRP A 411 2.61 1.55 -9.48
CA TRP A 411 1.17 1.72 -9.42
C TRP A 411 0.46 0.39 -9.24
N TRP A 412 -0.40 0.34 -8.24
CA TRP A 412 -1.26 -0.78 -7.91
C TRP A 412 -2.26 -0.40 -6.81
N GLN A 413 -3.14 -1.31 -6.45
CA GLN A 413 -4.26 -1.09 -5.53
C GLN A 413 -4.40 -2.27 -4.56
N THR A 414 -5.19 -2.12 -3.50
CA THR A 414 -5.58 -3.25 -2.62
C THR A 414 -6.26 -4.35 -3.43
N GLU A 415 -7.09 -3.96 -4.38
CA GLU A 415 -7.83 -4.80 -5.29
C GLU A 415 -6.93 -5.63 -6.23
N THR A 416 -5.74 -5.16 -6.51
CA THR A 416 -4.82 -5.83 -7.44
C THR A 416 -3.91 -6.86 -6.79
N GLY A 417 -3.78 -6.84 -5.46
CA GLY A 417 -2.96 -7.78 -4.67
C GLY A 417 -1.45 -7.63 -4.87
N GLY A 418 -1.02 -6.94 -5.91
CA GLY A 418 0.38 -6.65 -6.22
C GLY A 418 0.53 -5.61 -7.31
N ILE A 419 1.78 -5.27 -7.64
CA ILE A 419 2.16 -4.18 -8.54
C ILE A 419 1.76 -4.50 -9.98
N LEU A 420 1.14 -3.53 -10.69
CA LEU A 420 0.67 -3.67 -12.06
C LEU A 420 1.50 -2.87 -13.08
N ILE A 421 1.88 -1.64 -12.75
CA ILE A 421 2.66 -0.77 -13.64
C ILE A 421 3.87 -0.25 -12.86
N THR A 422 5.07 -0.45 -13.41
CA THR A 422 6.32 -0.17 -12.70
C THR A 422 7.53 -0.31 -13.64
N PRO A 423 8.64 0.38 -13.40
CA PRO A 423 9.90 0.01 -14.05
C PRO A 423 10.47 -1.29 -13.46
N LEU A 424 11.23 -2.03 -14.27
CA LEU A 424 12.14 -3.06 -13.78
C LEU A 424 13.57 -2.50 -13.80
N PRO A 425 14.34 -2.62 -12.71
CA PRO A 425 15.62 -1.92 -12.51
C PRO A 425 16.63 -2.09 -13.64
N GLY A 426 16.75 -3.28 -14.24
CA GLY A 426 17.69 -3.55 -15.32
C GLY A 426 17.11 -3.41 -16.74
N ALA A 427 15.80 -3.20 -16.86
CA ALA A 427 15.11 -3.25 -18.14
C ALA A 427 14.53 -1.90 -18.60
N THR A 428 14.17 -1.03 -17.66
CA THR A 428 13.34 0.15 -17.95
C THR A 428 14.13 1.43 -17.69
N TYR A 429 14.21 2.30 -18.69
CA TYR A 429 14.61 3.69 -18.48
C TYR A 429 13.51 4.39 -17.71
N THR A 430 13.85 5.21 -16.72
CA THR A 430 12.86 5.87 -15.86
C THR A 430 12.70 7.34 -16.23
N LYS A 431 11.48 7.83 -16.01
CA LYS A 431 11.12 9.25 -16.15
C LYS A 431 10.52 9.72 -14.83
N PRO A 432 10.99 10.84 -14.24
CA PRO A 432 10.47 11.33 -12.96
C PRO A 432 8.95 11.44 -12.92
N GLY A 433 8.32 10.74 -11.98
CA GLY A 433 6.87 10.72 -11.79
C GLY A 433 6.09 9.75 -12.67
N SER A 434 6.76 8.96 -13.51
CA SER A 434 6.11 7.93 -14.33
C SER A 434 6.18 6.56 -13.67
N ALA A 435 5.04 5.86 -13.60
CA ALA A 435 4.99 4.45 -13.25
C ALA A 435 5.52 3.53 -14.38
N THR A 436 5.84 4.09 -15.53
CA THR A 436 6.53 3.54 -16.70
C THR A 436 5.78 2.45 -17.49
N LYS A 437 6.09 1.17 -17.32
CA LYS A 437 5.63 0.08 -18.19
C LYS A 437 4.77 -0.94 -17.41
N PRO A 438 3.86 -1.65 -18.08
CA PRO A 438 3.08 -2.69 -17.42
C PRO A 438 3.95 -3.88 -17.00
N PHE A 439 3.61 -4.49 -15.86
CA PHE A 439 4.22 -5.73 -15.43
C PHE A 439 3.67 -6.93 -16.24
N PHE A 440 4.27 -8.08 -16.11
CA PHE A 440 3.90 -9.30 -16.84
C PHE A 440 2.44 -9.70 -16.62
N GLY A 441 1.72 -9.99 -17.70
CA GLY A 441 0.32 -10.37 -17.68
C GLY A 441 -0.66 -9.20 -17.50
N ILE A 442 -0.17 -7.96 -17.49
CA ILE A 442 -1.00 -6.77 -17.32
C ILE A 442 -1.16 -6.08 -18.66
N LEU A 443 -2.41 -5.93 -19.11
CA LEU A 443 -2.76 -5.27 -20.37
C LEU A 443 -3.58 -3.99 -20.07
N PRO A 444 -2.89 -2.85 -19.79
CA PRO A 444 -3.59 -1.60 -19.54
C PRO A 444 -4.10 -0.98 -20.84
N VAL A 445 -5.29 -0.42 -20.77
CA VAL A 445 -5.89 0.37 -21.84
C VAL A 445 -6.36 1.71 -21.30
N ILE A 446 -6.27 2.75 -22.11
CA ILE A 446 -6.77 4.08 -21.78
C ILE A 446 -8.01 4.34 -22.64
N VAL A 447 -9.07 4.82 -22.01
CA VAL A 447 -10.33 5.12 -22.68
C VAL A 447 -10.78 6.56 -22.39
N ASP A 448 -11.49 7.14 -23.35
CA ASP A 448 -12.08 8.47 -23.21
C ASP A 448 -13.39 8.45 -22.38
N SER A 449 -14.03 9.60 -22.25
CA SER A 449 -15.30 9.75 -21.54
C SER A 449 -16.50 9.06 -22.23
N TYR A 450 -16.34 8.65 -23.48
CA TYR A 450 -17.35 7.91 -24.27
C TYR A 450 -17.04 6.42 -24.33
N ASN A 451 -16.05 6.00 -23.54
CA ASN A 451 -15.64 4.61 -23.47
C ASN A 451 -14.92 4.07 -24.73
N LYS A 452 -14.40 4.95 -25.56
CA LYS A 452 -13.60 4.56 -26.72
C LYS A 452 -12.15 4.35 -26.30
N GLU A 453 -11.58 3.23 -26.69
CA GLU A 453 -10.15 2.94 -26.49
C GLU A 453 -9.28 3.90 -27.32
N LEU A 454 -8.28 4.49 -26.65
CA LEU A 454 -7.36 5.45 -27.19
C LEU A 454 -5.99 4.79 -27.43
N THR A 455 -5.38 5.09 -28.57
CA THR A 455 -4.07 4.56 -28.99
C THR A 455 -3.01 5.67 -29.03
N GLY A 456 -1.72 5.28 -28.97
CA GLY A 456 -0.58 6.21 -28.99
C GLY A 456 -0.46 7.06 -27.73
N ALA A 457 0.12 8.27 -27.85
CA ALA A 457 0.17 9.25 -26.79
C ALA A 457 -1.24 9.79 -26.52
N THR A 458 -1.71 9.64 -25.29
CA THR A 458 -3.10 9.95 -24.94
C THR A 458 -3.31 10.05 -23.45
N GLU A 459 -4.46 10.59 -23.05
CA GLU A 459 -4.92 10.67 -21.66
C GLU A 459 -6.37 10.23 -21.54
N GLY A 460 -6.74 9.57 -20.43
CA GLY A 460 -8.09 9.11 -20.17
C GLY A 460 -8.18 8.27 -18.91
N ASN A 461 -9.20 7.42 -18.84
CA ASN A 461 -9.41 6.49 -17.73
C ASN A 461 -8.61 5.21 -17.93
N LEU A 462 -7.96 4.71 -16.87
CA LEU A 462 -7.17 3.50 -16.90
C LEU A 462 -8.02 2.25 -16.63
N TRP A 463 -7.95 1.30 -17.54
CA TRP A 463 -8.61 -0.01 -17.46
C TRP A 463 -7.61 -1.13 -17.66
N ILE A 464 -7.91 -2.31 -17.15
CA ILE A 464 -7.08 -3.50 -17.35
C ILE A 464 -7.92 -4.55 -18.07
N ASN A 465 -7.44 -4.98 -19.25
CA ASN A 465 -8.17 -5.88 -20.14
C ASN A 465 -8.07 -7.36 -19.78
N MET A 466 -7.09 -7.75 -18.98
CA MET A 466 -6.82 -9.14 -18.64
C MET A 466 -6.78 -9.33 -17.13
N SER A 467 -7.24 -10.47 -16.65
CA SER A 467 -7.05 -10.91 -15.26
C SER A 467 -5.60 -11.37 -15.03
N TRP A 468 -5.15 -11.21 -13.81
CA TRP A 468 -3.84 -11.67 -13.30
C TRP A 468 -4.04 -12.45 -11.99
N PRO A 469 -3.09 -13.32 -11.59
CA PRO A 469 -3.29 -14.21 -10.46
C PRO A 469 -3.57 -13.52 -9.13
N GLY A 470 -2.98 -12.33 -8.89
CA GLY A 470 -3.13 -11.53 -7.66
C GLY A 470 -4.42 -10.70 -7.57
N GLN A 471 -5.27 -10.70 -8.61
CA GLN A 471 -6.51 -9.93 -8.61
C GLN A 471 -7.46 -10.38 -7.50
N MET A 472 -8.12 -9.42 -6.83
CA MET A 472 -9.16 -9.72 -5.84
C MET A 472 -10.24 -10.62 -6.44
N ARG A 473 -10.86 -11.46 -5.60
CA ARG A 473 -11.93 -12.36 -6.05
C ARG A 473 -13.32 -11.78 -5.88
N THR A 474 -13.50 -11.03 -4.79
CA THR A 474 -14.80 -10.40 -4.49
C THR A 474 -14.67 -9.32 -3.42
N VAL A 475 -15.77 -8.60 -3.18
CA VAL A 475 -16.00 -7.89 -1.93
C VAL A 475 -16.66 -8.89 -0.98
N PHE A 476 -16.08 -9.05 0.21
CA PHE A 476 -16.57 -10.01 1.19
C PHE A 476 -18.05 -9.75 1.54
N GLY A 477 -18.87 -10.78 1.42
CA GLY A 477 -20.32 -10.69 1.68
C GLY A 477 -21.15 -9.91 0.66
N ASP A 478 -20.50 -9.29 -0.38
CA ASP A 478 -21.19 -8.41 -1.33
C ASP A 478 -20.57 -8.48 -2.74
N HIS A 479 -20.79 -9.60 -3.43
CA HIS A 479 -20.27 -9.78 -4.79
C HIS A 479 -20.85 -8.77 -5.79
N GLN A 480 -22.09 -8.33 -5.59
CA GLN A 480 -22.71 -7.33 -6.45
C GLN A 480 -21.95 -5.99 -6.39
N ARG A 481 -21.43 -5.63 -5.24
CA ARG A 481 -20.59 -4.41 -5.07
C ARG A 481 -19.28 -4.50 -5.86
N LEU A 482 -18.68 -5.68 -6.02
CA LEU A 482 -17.55 -5.88 -6.93
C LEU A 482 -17.95 -5.54 -8.36
N ILE A 483 -19.08 -6.12 -8.84
CA ILE A 483 -19.60 -5.90 -10.19
C ILE A 483 -19.87 -4.41 -10.42
N ASP A 484 -20.61 -3.78 -9.53
CA ASP A 484 -21.04 -2.39 -9.65
C ASP A 484 -19.87 -1.41 -9.63
N THR A 485 -18.85 -1.70 -8.83
CA THR A 485 -17.70 -0.79 -8.67
C THR A 485 -16.69 -0.91 -9.81
N TYR A 486 -16.39 -2.14 -10.27
CA TYR A 486 -15.22 -2.38 -11.13
C TYR A 486 -15.54 -2.91 -12.52
N PHE A 487 -16.77 -3.43 -12.75
CA PHE A 487 -17.15 -4.09 -14.00
C PHE A 487 -18.45 -3.58 -14.62
N SER A 488 -19.16 -2.66 -13.95
CA SER A 488 -20.45 -2.16 -14.44
C SER A 488 -20.32 -1.13 -15.54
N THR A 489 -19.31 -0.28 -15.47
CA THR A 489 -19.12 0.81 -16.43
C THR A 489 -18.69 0.29 -17.80
N PHE A 490 -17.94 -0.82 -17.84
CA PHE A 490 -17.48 -1.48 -19.06
C PHE A 490 -17.55 -3.00 -18.95
N PRO A 491 -18.36 -3.67 -19.75
CA PRO A 491 -18.29 -5.13 -19.85
C PRO A 491 -16.91 -5.60 -20.33
N GLY A 492 -16.39 -6.65 -19.68
CA GLY A 492 -15.18 -7.33 -20.10
C GLY A 492 -13.85 -6.68 -19.67
N ARG A 493 -13.87 -5.65 -18.81
CA ARG A 493 -12.65 -4.94 -18.35
C ARG A 493 -12.72 -4.57 -16.88
N TYR A 494 -11.58 -4.60 -16.21
CA TYR A 494 -11.47 -4.12 -14.83
C TYR A 494 -11.23 -2.61 -14.82
N PHE A 495 -12.11 -1.87 -14.16
CA PHE A 495 -11.99 -0.42 -13.96
C PHE A 495 -11.13 -0.09 -12.74
N SER A 496 -9.98 0.54 -12.96
CA SER A 496 -9.11 0.93 -11.86
C SER A 496 -9.63 2.11 -11.02
N GLY A 497 -10.48 2.94 -11.60
CA GLY A 497 -10.91 4.21 -11.00
C GLY A 497 -9.83 5.29 -11.02
N ASP A 498 -8.74 5.08 -11.75
CA ASP A 498 -7.65 6.03 -11.89
C ASP A 498 -7.61 6.63 -13.30
N GLY A 499 -7.26 7.93 -13.38
CA GLY A 499 -6.88 8.59 -14.61
C GLY A 499 -5.43 8.25 -14.98
N CYS A 500 -5.14 8.24 -16.26
CA CYS A 500 -3.82 7.90 -16.75
C CYS A 500 -3.50 8.61 -18.06
N ARG A 501 -2.26 9.04 -18.20
CA ARG A 501 -1.68 9.53 -19.45
C ARG A 501 -0.62 8.54 -19.93
N ARG A 502 -0.58 8.28 -21.23
CA ARG A 502 0.50 7.54 -21.89
C ARG A 502 1.22 8.47 -22.85
N ASP A 503 2.55 8.52 -22.79
CA ASP A 503 3.37 9.33 -23.68
C ASP A 503 3.74 8.61 -24.98
N GLU A 504 4.51 9.29 -25.84
CA GLU A 504 4.94 8.77 -27.16
C GLU A 504 5.83 7.54 -27.06
N ASP A 505 6.57 7.38 -25.95
CA ASP A 505 7.43 6.22 -25.67
C ASP A 505 6.63 5.06 -25.02
N GLY A 506 5.32 5.25 -24.81
CA GLY A 506 4.42 4.28 -24.21
C GLY A 506 4.62 4.15 -22.70
N TYR A 507 5.04 5.22 -22.01
CA TYR A 507 5.15 5.30 -20.57
C TYR A 507 3.83 5.75 -19.95
N TYR A 508 3.45 5.13 -18.84
CA TYR A 508 2.20 5.41 -18.12
C TYR A 508 2.44 6.36 -16.94
N TRP A 509 1.60 7.37 -16.86
CA TRP A 509 1.58 8.40 -15.82
C TRP A 509 0.21 8.37 -15.16
N ILE A 510 0.16 8.10 -13.87
CA ILE A 510 -1.10 8.13 -13.12
C ILE A 510 -1.43 9.58 -12.77
N THR A 511 -2.56 10.06 -13.25
CA THR A 511 -2.98 11.47 -13.10
C THR A 511 -3.91 11.71 -11.90
N GLY A 512 -4.22 10.64 -11.15
CA GLY A 512 -5.06 10.69 -9.96
C GLY A 512 -6.34 9.87 -10.09
N ARG A 513 -7.22 9.96 -9.09
CA ARG A 513 -8.52 9.28 -9.12
C ARG A 513 -9.46 9.92 -10.11
N VAL A 514 -10.28 9.10 -10.80
CA VAL A 514 -11.30 9.62 -11.74
C VAL A 514 -12.34 10.48 -11.03
N ASP A 515 -12.65 10.20 -9.79
CA ASP A 515 -13.52 10.98 -8.91
C ASP A 515 -12.84 12.23 -8.32
N ASP A 516 -11.52 12.38 -8.47
CA ASP A 516 -10.75 13.57 -8.10
C ASP A 516 -10.46 14.49 -9.32
N VAL A 517 -11.01 14.20 -10.49
CA VAL A 517 -10.90 15.05 -11.67
C VAL A 517 -11.83 16.26 -11.54
N ILE A 518 -11.32 17.45 -11.88
CA ILE A 518 -12.07 18.70 -11.91
C ILE A 518 -12.47 19.00 -13.34
N ASN A 519 -13.70 19.44 -13.54
CA ASN A 519 -14.21 19.88 -14.84
C ASN A 519 -14.33 21.40 -14.86
N VAL A 520 -13.27 22.10 -15.27
CA VAL A 520 -13.20 23.57 -15.32
C VAL A 520 -13.59 24.04 -16.71
N SER A 521 -14.71 24.74 -16.85
CA SER A 521 -15.19 25.29 -18.13
C SER A 521 -15.23 24.26 -19.26
N GLY A 522 -15.61 23.01 -18.95
CA GLY A 522 -15.67 21.92 -19.93
C GLY A 522 -14.34 21.21 -20.19
N HIS A 523 -13.25 21.63 -19.55
CA HIS A 523 -11.95 20.96 -19.64
C HIS A 523 -11.74 20.06 -18.42
N ARG A 524 -11.49 18.79 -18.69
CA ARG A 524 -11.19 17.79 -17.65
C ARG A 524 -9.73 17.92 -17.25
N MET A 525 -9.47 18.08 -15.94
CA MET A 525 -8.14 18.28 -15.38
C MET A 525 -7.94 17.42 -14.16
N GLY A 526 -6.80 16.73 -14.09
CA GLY A 526 -6.40 15.97 -12.89
C GLY A 526 -5.97 16.91 -11.77
N THR A 527 -6.45 16.67 -10.54
CA THR A 527 -6.00 17.45 -9.37
C THR A 527 -4.50 17.35 -9.15
N ALA A 528 -3.93 16.18 -9.40
CA ALA A 528 -2.51 15.91 -9.21
C ALA A 528 -1.60 16.79 -10.07
N GLU A 529 -2.04 17.22 -11.25
CA GLU A 529 -1.26 18.10 -12.11
C GLU A 529 -1.10 19.49 -11.48
N VAL A 530 -2.19 20.04 -10.95
CA VAL A 530 -2.17 21.35 -10.26
C VAL A 530 -1.41 21.25 -8.93
N GLU A 531 -1.58 20.14 -8.21
CA GLU A 531 -0.83 19.87 -6.97
C GLU A 531 0.67 19.81 -7.23
N SER A 532 1.11 19.12 -8.29
CA SER A 532 2.52 19.03 -8.68
C SER A 532 3.09 20.41 -9.03
N ALA A 533 2.35 21.23 -9.78
CA ALA A 533 2.80 22.57 -10.10
C ALA A 533 2.95 23.44 -8.84
N LEU A 534 2.02 23.35 -7.88
CA LEU A 534 2.11 24.08 -6.62
C LEU A 534 3.33 23.63 -5.79
N VAL A 535 3.57 22.32 -5.69
CA VAL A 535 4.69 21.77 -4.92
C VAL A 535 6.05 22.05 -5.57
N ALA A 536 6.09 22.31 -6.88
CA ALA A 536 7.31 22.76 -7.57
C ALA A 536 7.74 24.20 -7.19
N HIS A 537 6.88 24.94 -6.49
CA HIS A 537 7.26 26.25 -5.95
C HIS A 537 8.11 26.10 -4.67
N THR A 538 9.20 26.86 -4.57
CA THR A 538 10.19 26.74 -3.47
C THR A 538 9.61 26.92 -2.07
N ASP A 539 8.50 27.64 -1.93
CA ASP A 539 7.89 27.96 -0.64
C ASP A 539 6.79 26.96 -0.24
N VAL A 540 6.43 26.02 -1.11
CA VAL A 540 5.35 25.05 -0.89
C VAL A 540 5.93 23.70 -0.43
N ALA A 541 5.48 23.25 0.73
CA ALA A 541 5.79 21.92 1.25
C ALA A 541 4.85 20.85 0.70
N GLU A 542 3.54 21.17 0.65
CA GLU A 542 2.51 20.23 0.24
C GLU A 542 1.28 20.98 -0.29
N ALA A 543 0.59 20.36 -1.23
CA ALA A 543 -0.67 20.89 -1.76
C ALA A 543 -1.69 19.77 -1.97
N ALA A 544 -2.97 20.10 -1.78
CA ALA A 544 -4.10 19.28 -2.19
C ALA A 544 -5.12 20.14 -2.93
N VAL A 545 -5.61 19.64 -4.04
CA VAL A 545 -6.52 20.37 -4.92
C VAL A 545 -7.83 19.61 -5.05
N VAL A 546 -8.93 20.35 -5.00
CA VAL A 546 -10.28 19.80 -5.21
C VAL A 546 -11.12 20.75 -6.06
N GLY A 547 -12.11 20.17 -6.74
CA GLY A 547 -13.15 20.96 -7.38
C GLY A 547 -14.18 21.44 -6.35
N TYR A 548 -14.73 22.65 -6.57
CA TYR A 548 -15.86 23.16 -5.82
C TYR A 548 -16.90 23.79 -6.78
N PRO A 549 -18.19 23.85 -6.41
CA PRO A 549 -19.21 24.49 -7.25
C PRO A 549 -18.86 25.95 -7.59
N HIS A 550 -18.89 26.30 -8.87
CA HIS A 550 -18.59 27.66 -9.36
C HIS A 550 -19.61 28.09 -10.40
N ASP A 551 -20.27 29.22 -10.17
CA ASP A 551 -21.44 29.69 -10.97
C ASP A 551 -21.16 29.83 -12.48
N ILE A 552 -19.94 30.24 -12.86
CA ILE A 552 -19.58 30.49 -14.25
C ILE A 552 -18.87 29.27 -14.89
N LYS A 553 -18.00 28.60 -14.14
CA LYS A 553 -17.13 27.54 -14.66
C LYS A 553 -17.71 26.14 -14.51
N GLY A 554 -18.85 26.00 -13.82
CA GLY A 554 -19.38 24.74 -13.35
C GLY A 554 -18.60 24.21 -12.14
N GLN A 555 -17.30 24.00 -12.28
CA GLN A 555 -16.38 23.75 -11.17
C GLN A 555 -15.23 24.77 -11.19
N GLY A 556 -14.88 25.27 -10.01
CA GLY A 556 -13.66 26.05 -9.77
C GLY A 556 -12.60 25.19 -9.10
N ILE A 557 -11.37 25.66 -9.10
CA ILE A 557 -10.21 25.00 -8.49
C ILE A 557 -9.97 25.59 -7.10
N TYR A 558 -10.07 24.76 -6.06
CA TYR A 558 -9.74 25.12 -4.69
C TYR A 558 -8.46 24.37 -4.28
N ALA A 559 -7.41 25.12 -3.96
CA ALA A 559 -6.13 24.59 -3.53
C ALA A 559 -5.92 24.81 -2.02
N TYR A 560 -5.58 23.77 -1.31
CA TYR A 560 -5.10 23.81 0.08
C TYR A 560 -3.59 23.67 0.05
N VAL A 561 -2.87 24.63 0.62
CA VAL A 561 -1.41 24.72 0.52
C VAL A 561 -0.77 24.80 1.90
N THR A 562 0.16 23.90 2.17
CA THR A 562 1.06 23.97 3.33
C THR A 562 2.42 24.51 2.86
N VAL A 563 2.91 25.55 3.50
CA VAL A 563 4.18 26.17 3.16
C VAL A 563 5.35 25.54 3.93
N ASN A 564 6.56 25.71 3.41
CA ASN A 564 7.79 25.26 4.08
C ASN A 564 8.00 25.96 5.42
N ILE A 565 8.72 25.29 6.33
CA ILE A 565 9.06 25.82 7.65
C ILE A 565 9.79 27.16 7.52
N GLY A 566 9.30 28.19 8.22
CA GLY A 566 9.88 29.53 8.18
C GLY A 566 9.31 30.46 7.09
N VAL A 567 8.53 29.95 6.16
CA VAL A 567 7.82 30.76 5.15
C VAL A 567 6.61 31.41 5.79
N LYS A 568 6.44 32.72 5.57
CA LYS A 568 5.27 33.47 6.03
C LYS A 568 4.20 33.48 4.93
N THR A 569 2.99 33.09 5.30
CA THR A 569 1.83 33.18 4.41
C THR A 569 1.40 34.66 4.26
N SER A 570 1.19 35.10 3.04
CA SER A 570 0.73 36.45 2.70
C SER A 570 -0.13 36.46 1.44
N GLU A 571 -0.80 37.58 1.16
CA GLU A 571 -1.55 37.79 -0.09
C GLU A 571 -0.60 37.84 -1.30
N GLU A 572 0.62 38.35 -1.13
CA GLU A 572 1.63 38.37 -2.20
C GLU A 572 2.00 36.94 -2.62
N LEU A 573 2.27 36.06 -1.65
CA LEU A 573 2.56 34.65 -1.92
C LEU A 573 1.37 33.95 -2.58
N LEU A 574 0.13 34.28 -2.19
CA LEU A 574 -1.07 33.73 -2.83
C LEU A 574 -1.14 34.11 -4.30
N ILE A 575 -0.88 35.39 -4.62
CA ILE A 575 -0.86 35.87 -6.01
C ILE A 575 0.28 35.20 -6.79
N GLU A 576 1.45 35.09 -6.19
CA GLU A 576 2.61 34.43 -6.79
C GLU A 576 2.31 32.96 -7.12
N LEU A 577 1.72 32.19 -6.21
CA LEU A 577 1.34 30.80 -6.45
C LEU A 577 0.32 30.64 -7.58
N LYS A 578 -0.67 31.55 -7.68
CA LYS A 578 -1.61 31.55 -8.80
C LYS A 578 -0.90 31.82 -10.14
N GLN A 579 0.00 32.78 -10.17
CA GLN A 579 0.79 33.10 -11.36
C GLN A 579 1.75 31.96 -11.73
N TRP A 580 2.33 31.32 -10.72
CA TRP A 580 3.20 30.18 -10.88
C TRP A 580 2.48 29.02 -11.57
N VAL A 581 1.33 28.57 -11.06
CA VAL A 581 0.52 27.52 -11.70
C VAL A 581 0.10 27.92 -13.12
N ARG A 582 -0.27 29.19 -13.32
CA ARG A 582 -0.62 29.69 -14.65
C ARG A 582 0.54 29.64 -15.64
N LYS A 583 1.77 29.85 -15.17
CA LYS A 583 2.99 29.73 -15.98
C LYS A 583 3.34 28.27 -16.27
N GLU A 584 3.25 27.40 -15.27
CA GLU A 584 3.65 26.00 -15.41
C GLU A 584 2.67 25.16 -16.26
N ILE A 585 1.36 25.37 -16.10
CA ILE A 585 0.33 24.57 -16.77
C ILE A 585 -0.47 25.40 -17.78
N GLY A 586 -0.87 26.59 -17.37
CA GLY A 586 -1.72 27.46 -18.20
C GLY A 586 -2.84 28.13 -17.40
N PRO A 587 -3.54 29.12 -18.01
CA PRO A 587 -4.52 29.94 -17.30
C PRO A 587 -5.73 29.17 -16.78
N ILE A 588 -6.08 28.04 -17.41
CA ILE A 588 -7.23 27.21 -17.02
C ILE A 588 -7.00 26.46 -15.72
N ALA A 589 -5.74 26.16 -15.41
CA ALA A 589 -5.31 25.43 -14.21
C ALA A 589 -5.09 26.34 -13.00
N SER A 590 -5.12 27.66 -13.18
CA SER A 590 -4.89 28.62 -12.09
C SER A 590 -5.97 28.48 -11.01
N PRO A 591 -5.59 28.21 -9.74
CA PRO A 591 -6.54 28.08 -8.66
C PRO A 591 -7.41 29.33 -8.48
N ASP A 592 -8.72 29.15 -8.38
CA ASP A 592 -9.64 30.24 -8.05
C ASP A 592 -9.45 30.67 -6.60
N LEU A 593 -9.37 29.69 -5.72
CA LEU A 593 -9.15 29.87 -4.30
C LEU A 593 -7.90 29.11 -3.84
N ILE A 594 -7.09 29.77 -3.03
CA ILE A 594 -5.98 29.15 -2.29
C ILE A 594 -6.19 29.40 -0.81
N GLN A 595 -6.17 28.32 -0.02
CA GLN A 595 -6.20 28.38 1.44
C GLN A 595 -4.89 27.86 1.99
N PHE A 596 -4.16 28.70 2.69
CA PHE A 596 -3.02 28.23 3.46
C PHE A 596 -3.50 27.43 4.68
N ALA A 597 -2.91 26.26 4.88
CA ALA A 597 -3.27 25.32 5.91
C ALA A 597 -2.04 24.89 6.72
N PRO A 598 -2.15 24.71 8.04
CA PRO A 598 -1.05 24.20 8.85
C PRO A 598 -0.72 22.73 8.55
N GLY A 599 -1.63 22.02 7.88
CA GLY A 599 -1.50 20.65 7.40
C GLY A 599 -2.73 20.25 6.61
N LEU A 600 -2.66 19.10 5.93
CA LEU A 600 -3.76 18.52 5.17
C LEU A 600 -4.43 17.39 5.94
N PRO A 601 -5.76 17.17 5.79
CA PRO A 601 -6.45 16.06 6.42
C PRO A 601 -5.96 14.75 5.77
N LYS A 602 -5.22 13.97 6.54
CA LYS A 602 -4.63 12.72 6.08
C LYS A 602 -5.17 11.56 6.89
N THR A 603 -5.24 10.41 6.24
CA THR A 603 -5.31 9.16 6.97
C THR A 603 -4.01 8.97 7.76
N ARG A 604 -4.03 8.08 8.73
CA ARG A 604 -2.82 7.74 9.50
C ARG A 604 -1.73 7.06 8.66
N SER A 605 -2.06 6.60 7.45
CA SER A 605 -1.08 6.16 6.43
C SER A 605 -0.46 7.30 5.61
N GLY A 606 -0.86 8.55 5.88
CA GLY A 606 -0.39 9.73 5.15
C GLY A 606 -1.20 10.09 3.90
N LYS A 607 -2.19 9.28 3.50
CA LYS A 607 -3.02 9.55 2.33
C LYS A 607 -3.96 10.73 2.59
N ILE A 608 -3.94 11.74 1.71
CA ILE A 608 -4.82 12.91 1.78
C ILE A 608 -6.29 12.50 1.59
N MET A 609 -7.14 12.95 2.49
CA MET A 609 -8.57 12.67 2.47
C MET A 609 -9.33 13.74 1.65
N ARG A 610 -9.15 13.73 0.32
CA ARG A 610 -9.74 14.73 -0.60
C ARG A 610 -11.26 14.84 -0.49
N ARG A 611 -11.94 13.77 -0.10
CA ARG A 611 -13.37 13.79 0.17
C ARG A 611 -13.75 14.84 1.23
N ILE A 612 -12.97 14.95 2.30
CA ILE A 612 -13.18 15.96 3.35
C ILE A 612 -12.92 17.36 2.79
N LEU A 613 -11.82 17.53 2.07
CA LEU A 613 -11.47 18.80 1.43
C LEU A 613 -12.55 19.28 0.44
N ARG A 614 -13.10 18.38 -0.37
CA ARG A 614 -14.22 18.69 -1.28
C ARG A 614 -15.46 19.17 -0.54
N LYS A 615 -15.85 18.51 0.54
CA LYS A 615 -17.00 18.91 1.35
C LYS A 615 -16.79 20.26 2.01
N ILE A 616 -15.58 20.55 2.50
CA ILE A 616 -15.24 21.89 3.02
C ILE A 616 -15.30 22.93 1.90
N ALA A 617 -14.74 22.65 0.73
CA ALA A 617 -14.76 23.52 -0.42
C ALA A 617 -16.17 23.74 -1.01
N ALA A 618 -17.07 22.78 -0.84
CA ALA A 618 -18.47 22.89 -1.25
C ALA A 618 -19.40 23.49 -0.17
N ASN A 619 -18.87 23.89 0.99
CA ASN A 619 -19.64 24.32 2.18
C ASN A 619 -20.58 23.23 2.78
N GLU A 620 -20.27 21.95 2.57
CA GLU A 620 -20.98 20.78 3.09
C GLU A 620 -20.30 20.19 4.33
N HIS A 621 -19.68 21.04 5.14
CA HIS A 621 -18.80 20.62 6.23
C HIS A 621 -19.56 20.07 7.48
N ASP A 622 -20.87 20.17 7.53
CA ASP A 622 -21.69 19.55 8.58
C ASP A 622 -21.85 18.03 8.38
N GLU A 623 -21.59 17.51 7.18
CA GLU A 623 -21.71 16.10 6.80
C GLU A 623 -20.41 15.54 6.23
N LEU A 624 -19.32 15.57 7.00
CA LEU A 624 -18.01 15.11 6.52
C LEU A 624 -17.93 13.60 6.27
N GLY A 625 -18.91 12.81 6.73
CA GLY A 625 -18.92 11.36 6.64
C GLY A 625 -17.86 10.72 7.55
N ASP A 626 -17.38 9.51 7.21
CA ASP A 626 -16.43 8.79 8.05
C ASP A 626 -15.09 9.53 8.17
N VAL A 627 -14.81 10.01 9.39
CA VAL A 627 -13.56 10.69 9.79
C VAL A 627 -12.71 9.82 10.72
N SER A 628 -13.12 8.59 10.97
CA SER A 628 -12.49 7.67 11.92
C SER A 628 -11.02 7.32 11.59
N THR A 629 -10.64 7.50 10.33
CA THR A 629 -9.28 7.22 9.84
C THR A 629 -8.35 8.43 9.83
N LEU A 630 -8.83 9.61 10.27
CA LEU A 630 -8.01 10.83 10.35
C LEU A 630 -6.84 10.67 11.32
N ALA A 631 -5.67 11.12 10.90
CA ALA A 631 -4.50 11.19 11.75
C ALA A 631 -4.61 12.29 12.81
N ASP A 632 -5.12 13.44 12.41
CA ASP A 632 -5.33 14.61 13.26
C ASP A 632 -6.67 15.30 12.93
N PRO A 633 -7.70 15.11 13.74
CA PRO A 633 -9.00 15.77 13.55
C PRO A 633 -8.94 17.30 13.67
N GLN A 634 -7.95 17.85 14.40
CA GLN A 634 -7.82 19.30 14.61
C GLN A 634 -7.53 20.05 13.31
N VAL A 635 -6.84 19.41 12.37
CA VAL A 635 -6.59 19.96 11.03
C VAL A 635 -7.89 20.28 10.31
N VAL A 636 -8.89 19.40 10.42
CA VAL A 636 -10.21 19.60 9.78
C VAL A 636 -10.93 20.81 10.36
N LEU A 637 -10.92 20.96 11.68
CA LEU A 637 -11.52 22.12 12.35
C LEU A 637 -10.88 23.43 11.86
N ASN A 638 -9.55 23.46 11.77
CA ASN A 638 -8.81 24.60 11.26
C ASN A 638 -9.21 24.93 9.81
N LEU A 639 -9.29 23.92 8.94
CA LEU A 639 -9.67 24.11 7.53
C LEU A 639 -11.09 24.66 7.41
N VAL A 640 -12.05 24.19 8.18
CA VAL A 640 -13.43 24.68 8.20
C VAL A 640 -13.49 26.13 8.66
N GLN A 641 -12.75 26.49 9.73
CA GLN A 641 -12.74 27.86 10.29
C GLN A 641 -12.12 28.88 9.33
N ASN A 642 -11.09 28.48 8.56
CA ASN A 642 -10.33 29.37 7.68
C ASN A 642 -10.67 29.23 6.19
N ARG A 643 -11.82 28.63 5.86
CA ARG A 643 -12.24 28.43 4.46
C ARG A 643 -12.42 29.76 3.72
N LYS A 644 -12.20 29.73 2.41
CA LYS A 644 -12.15 30.95 1.54
C LYS A 644 -13.41 31.16 0.68
N ASN A 645 -14.37 30.25 0.75
CA ASN A 645 -15.61 30.26 -0.04
C ASN A 645 -16.85 30.54 0.84
N THR A 646 -16.71 31.44 1.78
CA THR A 646 -17.82 31.92 2.65
C THR A 646 -18.68 32.97 1.96
#